data_24b90b38ee6ee4968c5b69f3d2a19103
#
_entry.id   24b90b38ee6ee4968c5b69f3d2a19103
#
_cell.length_a   1.000
_cell.length_b   1.000
_cell.length_c   1.000
_cell.angle_alpha   90.00
_cell.angle_beta   90.00
_cell.angle_gamma   90.00
#
_symmetry.space_group_name_H-M   'P 1'
#
loop_
_entity.id
_entity.type
_entity.pdbx_description
1 polymer ?
#
loop_
_entity_poly.entity_id
_entity_poly.type
_entity_poly.pdbx_seq_one_letter_code
_entity_poly.pdbx_strand_id
1 'polypeptide(L)'
;MRHLTLAATLAAALMAPCGAQPRFDFDRTPGLLSKQVVPVRYRLTLDVDPARATFTGQAAIELNVRAPVAEIVLHAKDLTPSRSVLVGEAGTRALKVVLQADRETWRLVPTDAAPIPAGVHRLEIRYRGAVQSTGEGLYLAPYAAGGKPMRMLGTQMEAVHARKVFPAFDEPSFRVAYELTVRAPQGWGVASNMPVQEERRAAGAIVHRFAPTPPMPSYLVALAVGRFDALAGDTQGVPLRILTSRGKREQARYALQVTQQVMPYYQEYFGQRYALPKLDQIAIPSVREGAMEDWGLISYAENTILFDPARSSSETRRTVFHVVAHEIAHQWFGNLVTPASWDEIWLNEAFATWMQNKMAARFNPEWQEPLHLRVAVDRTMERDAGPSTRAIRSGPVSERQVFDVFDSITYNKGGAVLSMLEQWVGPELFQRGLAAYMAERKLSNATAGDLWHHIGAAAGRDVTAVATSWTDQPGFPVVQVAVACEANRTRVSLSQSRFSIDDALAPLQWKIPVRLARGPDEVVLLLDAPEGSAHFDGCSDEPVVVNAGGTGYYRVAYDAESLRRLAARFVNLAPADRVTLLSDTFALAQAGRAPMASYFTLLASIGQVQDAGRPALFSMAGTGLRYLDSALAGTAAQARVRAAGRALLAPELERVGWTPRPGEDDETQALRATLIEHLARFDDAPVIAQATRLFDAADRTPLPASTRAAVIQAVA
;
A
#
# COMPACT_ATOMS: atom_id res chain seq x y z
N MET A 1 -28.83 20.48 60.52
CA MET A 1 -28.64 21.36 59.37
C MET A 1 -27.13 21.31 59.02
N ARG A 2 -26.76 20.55 58.07
CA ARG A 2 -25.38 20.52 57.52
C ARG A 2 -25.52 20.59 56.00
N HIS A 3 -25.05 21.66 55.44
CA HIS A 3 -24.99 21.90 53.99
C HIS A 3 -23.84 21.10 53.40
N LEU A 4 -24.14 20.18 52.48
CA LEU A 4 -23.15 19.58 51.56
C LEU A 4 -23.14 20.42 50.30
N THR A 5 -22.04 21.10 50.05
CA THR A 5 -21.70 21.74 48.77
C THR A 5 -21.01 20.71 47.89
N LEU A 6 -21.66 20.32 46.80
CA LEU A 6 -21.07 19.51 45.74
C LEU A 6 -20.22 20.44 44.82
N ALA A 7 -18.93 20.29 44.86
CA ALA A 7 -18.03 20.94 43.91
C ALA A 7 -17.98 20.09 42.62
N ALA A 8 -18.57 20.61 41.55
CA ALA A 8 -18.42 20.05 40.20
C ALA A 8 -17.08 20.50 39.65
N THR A 9 -16.13 19.60 39.60
CA THR A 9 -14.84 19.77 38.86
C THR A 9 -15.12 19.59 37.38
N LEU A 10 -15.19 20.71 36.64
CA LEU A 10 -15.10 20.69 35.15
C LEU A 10 -13.69 20.28 34.75
N ALA A 11 -13.55 19.09 34.22
CA ALA A 11 -12.34 18.68 33.51
C ALA A 11 -12.33 19.39 32.15
N ALA A 12 -11.67 20.54 32.09
CA ALA A 12 -11.25 21.15 30.82
C ALA A 12 -10.18 20.27 30.21
N ALA A 13 -10.55 19.48 29.21
CA ALA A 13 -9.59 18.84 28.34
C ALA A 13 -8.82 19.97 27.62
N LEU A 14 -7.60 20.21 28.06
CA LEU A 14 -6.62 21.05 27.37
C LEU A 14 -6.39 20.43 25.98
N MET A 15 -7.03 20.99 24.96
CA MET A 15 -6.59 20.83 23.58
C MET A 15 -5.18 21.41 23.51
N ALA A 16 -4.18 20.54 23.46
CA ALA A 16 -2.84 20.98 23.14
C ALA A 16 -2.89 21.70 21.79
N PRO A 17 -2.23 22.86 21.63
CA PRO A 17 -2.14 23.50 20.32
C PRO A 17 -1.54 22.49 19.35
N CYS A 18 -2.13 22.38 18.15
CA CYS A 18 -1.61 21.58 17.04
C CYS A 18 -0.23 22.14 16.67
N GLY A 19 0.81 21.70 17.38
CA GLY A 19 2.18 22.10 17.15
C GLY A 19 2.67 21.47 15.84
N ALA A 20 3.51 22.17 15.09
CA ALA A 20 4.18 21.63 13.92
C ALA A 20 4.75 20.25 14.25
N GLN A 21 4.45 19.26 13.41
CA GLN A 21 5.00 17.91 13.59
C GLN A 21 6.54 17.98 13.59
N PRO A 22 7.21 17.26 14.50
CA PRO A 22 8.66 17.35 14.61
C PRO A 22 9.33 16.81 13.36
N ARG A 23 10.35 17.50 12.88
CA ARG A 23 11.24 17.01 11.83
C ARG A 23 12.12 15.89 12.37
N PHE A 24 12.67 15.09 11.48
CA PHE A 24 13.50 13.95 11.85
C PHE A 24 14.73 14.38 12.67
N ASP A 25 14.88 13.72 13.80
CA ASP A 25 16.04 13.78 14.70
C ASP A 25 16.35 12.35 15.15
N PHE A 26 17.53 11.84 14.77
CA PHE A 26 17.93 10.46 15.07
C PHE A 26 17.88 10.13 16.57
N ASP A 27 18.35 11.06 17.42
CA ASP A 27 18.45 10.82 18.86
C ASP A 27 17.09 10.82 19.56
N ARG A 28 16.08 11.45 18.94
CA ARG A 28 14.69 11.53 19.43
C ARG A 28 13.76 10.50 18.80
N THR A 29 14.23 9.79 17.77
CA THR A 29 13.42 8.78 17.10
C THR A 29 13.13 7.61 18.04
N PRO A 30 11.87 7.18 18.19
CA PRO A 30 11.52 6.05 19.03
C PRO A 30 12.15 4.75 18.53
N GLY A 31 12.44 3.84 19.44
CA GLY A 31 13.02 2.53 19.16
C GLY A 31 13.39 1.81 20.46
N LEU A 32 13.64 0.51 20.36
CA LEU A 32 14.05 -0.33 21.47
C LEU A 32 15.56 -0.20 21.76
N LEU A 33 16.36 0.02 20.70
CA LEU A 33 17.81 0.02 20.79
C LEU A 33 18.35 1.39 21.21
N SER A 34 19.37 1.35 22.06
CA SER A 34 20.04 2.56 22.54
C SER A 34 20.77 3.30 21.40
N LYS A 35 20.61 4.60 21.31
CA LYS A 35 21.36 5.48 20.40
C LYS A 35 22.79 5.77 20.88
N GLN A 36 23.22 5.22 22.03
CA GLN A 36 24.61 5.32 22.52
C GLN A 36 25.57 4.42 21.73
N VAL A 37 25.06 3.36 21.08
CA VAL A 37 25.83 2.48 20.21
C VAL A 37 25.24 2.56 18.81
N VAL A 38 25.98 3.10 17.86
CA VAL A 38 25.49 3.35 16.50
C VAL A 38 26.32 2.53 15.52
N PRO A 39 25.69 1.69 14.68
CA PRO A 39 26.39 0.97 13.62
C PRO A 39 26.84 1.94 12.52
N VAL A 40 28.04 1.68 11.97
CA VAL A 40 28.64 2.46 10.88
C VAL A 40 28.68 1.68 9.58
N ARG A 41 28.95 0.36 9.69
CA ARG A 41 29.06 -0.55 8.55
C ARG A 41 28.85 -1.99 8.97
N TYR A 42 28.23 -2.79 8.09
CA TYR A 42 28.14 -4.23 8.20
C TYR A 42 28.97 -4.92 7.12
N ARG A 43 29.74 -5.93 7.51
CA ARG A 43 30.27 -6.96 6.61
C ARG A 43 29.61 -8.28 6.99
N LEU A 44 28.74 -8.76 6.11
CA LEU A 44 27.98 -10.00 6.28
C LEU A 44 28.56 -11.09 5.39
N THR A 45 28.83 -12.26 5.95
CA THR A 45 29.14 -13.46 5.17
C THR A 45 28.13 -14.53 5.49
N LEU A 46 27.42 -15.04 4.48
CA LEU A 46 26.42 -16.09 4.60
C LEU A 46 26.85 -17.33 3.80
N ASP A 47 26.84 -18.49 4.42
CA ASP A 47 27.00 -19.79 3.76
C ASP A 47 25.63 -20.46 3.69
N VAL A 48 25.05 -20.49 2.50
CA VAL A 48 23.68 -20.93 2.24
C VAL A 48 23.64 -22.05 1.22
N ASP A 49 22.72 -22.97 1.38
CA ASP A 49 22.47 -24.08 0.48
C ASP A 49 20.97 -24.37 0.43
N PRO A 50 20.31 -24.24 -0.73
CA PRO A 50 18.87 -24.54 -0.85
C PRO A 50 18.50 -25.99 -0.47
N ALA A 51 19.46 -26.88 -0.37
CA ALA A 51 19.22 -28.24 0.10
C ALA A 51 19.24 -28.41 1.63
N ARG A 52 19.68 -27.38 2.38
CA ARG A 52 19.82 -27.42 3.83
C ARG A 52 18.72 -26.63 4.52
N ALA A 53 18.31 -27.12 5.70
CA ALA A 53 17.36 -26.43 6.56
C ALA A 53 18.00 -25.31 7.43
N THR A 54 19.31 -25.13 7.34
CA THR A 54 20.06 -24.15 8.13
C THR A 54 21.19 -23.52 7.33
N PHE A 55 21.57 -22.32 7.72
CA PHE A 55 22.70 -21.59 7.20
C PHE A 55 23.68 -21.19 8.31
N THR A 56 24.88 -20.78 7.94
CA THR A 56 25.82 -20.16 8.87
C THR A 56 26.14 -18.75 8.42
N GLY A 57 26.32 -17.87 9.40
CA GLY A 57 26.61 -16.47 9.16
C GLY A 57 27.78 -15.94 9.99
N GLN A 58 28.42 -14.91 9.46
CA GLN A 58 29.37 -14.07 10.19
C GLN A 58 28.97 -12.62 9.94
N ALA A 59 28.83 -11.85 11.02
CA ALA A 59 28.62 -10.41 10.99
C ALA A 59 29.82 -9.71 11.64
N ALA A 60 30.45 -8.82 10.87
CA ALA A 60 31.43 -7.87 11.39
C ALA A 60 30.82 -6.47 11.30
N ILE A 61 30.51 -5.88 12.45
CA ILE A 61 29.78 -4.62 12.58
C ILE A 61 30.75 -3.56 13.11
N GLU A 62 31.03 -2.54 12.33
CA GLU A 62 31.74 -1.36 12.80
C GLU A 62 30.76 -0.50 13.61
N LEU A 63 31.12 -0.16 14.83
CA LEU A 63 30.29 0.56 15.81
C LEU A 63 30.97 1.84 16.25
N ASN A 64 30.19 2.89 16.41
CA ASN A 64 30.57 4.08 17.15
C ASN A 64 29.86 4.06 18.52
N VAL A 65 30.61 3.85 19.59
CA VAL A 65 30.14 3.93 20.98
C VAL A 65 30.30 5.39 21.44
N ARG A 66 29.21 6.10 21.61
CA ARG A 66 29.19 7.55 21.89
C ARG A 66 29.57 7.89 23.34
N ALA A 67 29.23 6.98 24.24
CA ALA A 67 29.59 7.07 25.66
C ALA A 67 29.88 5.66 26.20
N PRO A 68 30.67 5.49 27.27
CA PRO A 68 30.93 4.17 27.83
C PRO A 68 29.64 3.42 28.18
N VAL A 69 29.52 2.15 27.72
CA VAL A 69 28.33 1.28 27.94
C VAL A 69 28.75 -0.04 28.60
N ALA A 70 27.86 -0.60 29.40
CA ALA A 70 28.08 -1.91 30.03
C ALA A 70 27.93 -3.08 29.04
N GLU A 71 27.17 -2.89 27.96
CA GLU A 71 26.79 -3.91 27.00
C GLU A 71 26.39 -3.33 25.64
N ILE A 72 26.38 -4.18 24.60
CA ILE A 72 25.80 -3.87 23.31
C ILE A 72 24.52 -4.70 23.16
N VAL A 73 23.41 -4.09 22.75
CA VAL A 73 22.14 -4.77 22.50
C VAL A 73 21.86 -4.78 21.00
N LEU A 74 21.51 -5.94 20.45
CA LEU A 74 21.13 -6.15 19.04
C LEU A 74 19.84 -6.96 18.99
N HIS A 75 19.03 -6.74 17.97
CA HIS A 75 17.96 -7.67 17.62
C HIS A 75 18.52 -8.97 17.04
N ALA A 76 18.00 -10.09 17.47
CA ALA A 76 18.31 -11.42 16.93
C ALA A 76 17.23 -12.41 17.35
N LYS A 77 16.68 -13.14 16.38
CA LYS A 77 15.63 -14.13 16.55
C LYS A 77 15.98 -15.39 15.78
N ASP A 78 15.74 -16.56 16.34
CA ASP A 78 15.99 -17.87 15.72
C ASP A 78 17.46 -18.08 15.26
N LEU A 79 18.38 -17.32 15.85
CA LEU A 79 19.81 -17.42 15.62
C LEU A 79 20.52 -18.00 16.86
N THR A 80 21.57 -18.79 16.62
CA THR A 80 22.40 -19.37 17.68
C THR A 80 23.83 -18.83 17.55
N PRO A 81 24.32 -18.04 18.51
CA PRO A 81 25.68 -17.51 18.48
C PRO A 81 26.68 -18.61 18.80
N SER A 82 27.84 -18.62 18.14
CA SER A 82 28.96 -19.57 18.42
C SER A 82 30.21 -18.85 18.88
N ARG A 83 30.44 -17.61 18.50
CA ARG A 83 31.56 -16.76 18.92
C ARG A 83 31.15 -15.30 18.83
N SER A 84 31.49 -14.51 19.86
CA SER A 84 31.31 -13.06 19.85
C SER A 84 32.49 -12.37 20.48
N VAL A 85 33.09 -11.43 19.76
CA VAL A 85 34.25 -10.65 20.25
C VAL A 85 34.12 -9.18 19.82
N LEU A 86 34.65 -8.31 20.65
CA LEU A 86 34.79 -6.89 20.36
C LEU A 86 36.26 -6.55 20.13
N VAL A 87 36.57 -5.96 18.99
CA VAL A 87 37.89 -5.53 18.61
C VAL A 87 37.94 -3.99 18.69
N GLY A 88 38.78 -3.45 19.50
CA GLY A 88 39.03 -2.01 19.67
C GLY A 88 40.50 -1.71 19.70
N GLU A 89 40.90 -0.47 19.99
CA GLU A 89 42.31 -0.01 20.08
C GLU A 89 43.08 -0.81 21.14
N ALA A 90 42.45 -1.14 22.27
CA ALA A 90 43.08 -1.93 23.36
C ALA A 90 43.17 -3.44 23.08
N GLY A 91 42.79 -3.88 21.87
CA GLY A 91 42.82 -5.30 21.46
C GLY A 91 41.48 -5.96 21.38
N THR A 92 41.44 -7.30 21.48
CA THR A 92 40.23 -8.10 21.33
C THR A 92 39.71 -8.55 22.70
N ARG A 93 38.41 -8.29 22.93
CA ARG A 93 37.68 -8.70 24.14
C ARG A 93 36.62 -9.75 23.82
N ALA A 94 36.53 -10.82 24.59
CA ALA A 94 35.47 -11.78 24.48
C ALA A 94 34.15 -11.22 25.04
N LEU A 95 33.04 -11.51 24.34
CA LEU A 95 31.71 -11.14 24.78
C LEU A 95 30.87 -12.38 25.09
N LYS A 96 30.15 -12.34 26.21
CA LYS A 96 29.09 -13.30 26.54
C LYS A 96 27.80 -12.81 25.91
N VAL A 97 27.13 -13.67 25.15
CA VAL A 97 25.79 -13.40 24.61
C VAL A 97 24.73 -13.88 25.58
N VAL A 98 23.86 -12.98 25.99
CA VAL A 98 22.68 -13.27 26.80
C VAL A 98 21.44 -13.10 25.94
N LEU A 99 20.72 -14.18 25.70
CA LEU A 99 19.53 -14.20 24.86
C LEU A 99 18.33 -13.66 25.65
N GLN A 100 17.57 -12.75 25.07
CA GLN A 100 16.30 -12.22 25.57
C GLN A 100 15.19 -12.55 24.57
N ALA A 101 14.63 -13.76 24.69
CA ALA A 101 13.66 -14.28 23.71
C ALA A 101 12.36 -13.45 23.65
N ASP A 102 11.92 -12.91 24.78
CA ASP A 102 10.73 -12.05 24.89
C ASP A 102 10.87 -10.71 24.17
N ARG A 103 12.10 -10.23 24.01
CA ARG A 103 12.46 -8.99 23.30
C ARG A 103 13.10 -9.22 21.93
N GLU A 104 13.30 -10.47 21.54
CA GLU A 104 14.02 -10.84 20.31
C GLU A 104 15.40 -10.17 20.20
N THR A 105 16.11 -10.06 21.34
CA THR A 105 17.41 -9.36 21.41
C THR A 105 18.50 -10.24 22.01
N TRP A 106 19.74 -9.90 21.67
CA TRP A 106 20.95 -10.35 22.30
C TRP A 106 21.61 -9.21 23.06
N ARG A 107 21.95 -9.43 24.33
CA ARG A 107 22.82 -8.58 25.11
C ARG A 107 24.23 -9.16 25.03
N LEU A 108 25.17 -8.38 24.54
CA LEU A 108 26.58 -8.75 24.41
C LEU A 108 27.37 -8.06 25.52
N VAL A 109 27.72 -8.82 26.54
CA VAL A 109 28.37 -8.31 27.75
C VAL A 109 29.85 -8.73 27.76
N PRO A 110 30.81 -7.78 27.99
CA PRO A 110 32.22 -8.13 28.14
C PRO A 110 32.45 -9.16 29.26
N THR A 111 33.26 -10.19 28.99
CA THR A 111 33.50 -11.27 29.97
C THR A 111 34.35 -10.82 31.17
N ASP A 112 35.07 -9.73 31.04
CA ASP A 112 35.86 -9.06 32.09
C ASP A 112 35.04 -8.06 32.91
N ALA A 113 33.73 -7.92 32.62
CA ALA A 113 32.80 -7.00 33.27
C ALA A 113 33.17 -5.51 33.20
N ALA A 114 34.26 -5.13 32.53
CA ALA A 114 34.65 -3.72 32.36
C ALA A 114 33.73 -3.07 31.29
N PRO A 115 33.33 -1.80 31.45
CA PRO A 115 32.58 -1.07 30.43
C PRO A 115 33.28 -1.06 29.07
N ILE A 116 32.51 -1.01 28.01
CA ILE A 116 32.99 -0.77 26.66
C ILE A 116 33.23 0.74 26.56
N PRO A 117 34.46 1.20 26.28
CA PRO A 117 34.76 2.64 26.23
C PRO A 117 34.11 3.29 25.00
N ALA A 118 33.96 4.61 25.08
CA ALA A 118 33.59 5.40 23.90
C ALA A 118 34.66 5.26 22.80
N GLY A 119 34.25 5.33 21.55
CA GLY A 119 35.14 5.21 20.40
C GLY A 119 34.64 4.21 19.35
N VAL A 120 35.48 3.96 18.34
CA VAL A 120 35.20 3.04 17.24
C VAL A 120 35.59 1.61 17.63
N HIS A 121 34.67 0.69 17.45
CA HIS A 121 34.87 -0.73 17.74
C HIS A 121 34.38 -1.58 16.57
N ARG A 122 34.90 -2.80 16.44
CA ARG A 122 34.39 -3.81 15.52
C ARG A 122 33.86 -5.01 16.30
N LEU A 123 32.56 -5.23 16.24
CA LEU A 123 31.87 -6.38 16.80
C LEU A 123 31.88 -7.52 15.78
N GLU A 124 32.48 -8.67 16.13
CA GLU A 124 32.51 -9.86 15.29
C GLU A 124 31.69 -10.97 15.92
N ILE A 125 30.68 -11.46 15.18
CA ILE A 125 29.79 -12.52 15.63
C ILE A 125 29.75 -13.63 14.59
N ARG A 126 29.92 -14.88 15.03
CA ARG A 126 29.62 -16.09 14.24
C ARG A 126 28.34 -16.73 14.78
N TYR A 127 27.48 -17.14 13.88
CA TYR A 127 26.18 -17.69 14.25
C TYR A 127 25.68 -18.69 13.23
N ARG A 128 24.62 -19.42 13.62
CA ARG A 128 23.83 -20.32 12.76
C ARG A 128 22.35 -19.88 12.83
N GLY A 129 21.66 -19.96 11.68
CA GLY A 129 20.23 -19.68 11.57
C GLY A 129 19.47 -20.81 10.88
N ALA A 130 18.16 -20.80 11.00
CA ALA A 130 17.26 -21.69 10.29
C ALA A 130 16.80 -21.07 8.96
N VAL A 131 16.70 -21.89 7.90
CA VAL A 131 16.00 -21.52 6.69
C VAL A 131 14.51 -21.70 6.94
N GLN A 132 13.73 -20.63 6.84
CA GLN A 132 12.31 -20.60 7.19
C GLN A 132 11.45 -21.26 6.10
N SER A 133 10.25 -21.69 6.48
CA SER A 133 9.21 -22.20 5.55
C SER A 133 8.02 -21.23 5.40
N THR A 134 8.02 -20.13 6.14
CA THR A 134 6.90 -19.20 6.27
C THR A 134 7.01 -17.94 5.42
N GLY A 135 8.04 -17.78 4.60
CA GLY A 135 8.25 -16.57 3.80
C GLY A 135 8.81 -15.38 4.59
N GLU A 136 9.43 -15.60 5.75
CA GLU A 136 10.01 -14.59 6.63
C GLU A 136 11.53 -14.80 6.78
N GLY A 137 12.30 -13.72 6.86
CA GLY A 137 13.76 -13.82 6.95
C GLY A 137 14.35 -14.48 5.70
N LEU A 138 15.24 -15.44 5.85
CA LEU A 138 15.74 -16.29 4.78
C LEU A 138 14.87 -17.55 4.69
N TYR A 139 14.14 -17.74 3.60
CA TYR A 139 13.16 -18.80 3.45
C TYR A 139 13.36 -19.65 2.19
N LEU A 140 12.79 -20.86 2.23
CA LEU A 140 12.76 -21.80 1.11
C LEU A 140 11.47 -21.65 0.32
N ALA A 141 11.58 -21.43 -1.00
CA ALA A 141 10.49 -21.44 -1.96
C ALA A 141 10.58 -22.71 -2.84
N PRO A 142 9.82 -23.77 -2.52
CA PRO A 142 9.79 -25.00 -3.36
C PRO A 142 8.90 -24.74 -4.60
N TYR A 143 9.28 -25.33 -5.75
CA TYR A 143 8.49 -25.26 -6.98
C TYR A 143 8.75 -26.48 -7.86
N ALA A 144 8.05 -26.58 -9.00
CA ALA A 144 8.27 -27.59 -10.00
C ALA A 144 8.62 -26.96 -11.35
N ALA A 145 9.61 -27.48 -12.05
CA ALA A 145 9.96 -27.08 -13.41
C ALA A 145 10.24 -28.33 -14.27
N GLY A 146 9.54 -28.43 -15.39
CA GLY A 146 9.63 -29.61 -16.25
C GLY A 146 9.30 -30.93 -15.52
N GLY A 147 8.32 -30.91 -14.61
CA GLY A 147 7.92 -32.07 -13.79
C GLY A 147 8.91 -32.47 -12.68
N LYS A 148 9.97 -31.70 -12.46
CA LYS A 148 10.99 -31.99 -11.43
C LYS A 148 10.85 -31.01 -10.25
N PRO A 149 11.00 -31.49 -9.00
CA PRO A 149 11.03 -30.63 -7.82
C PRO A 149 12.28 -29.74 -7.85
N MET A 150 12.07 -28.48 -7.64
CA MET A 150 13.10 -27.44 -7.61
C MET A 150 13.00 -26.63 -6.33
N ARG A 151 14.02 -25.86 -6.01
CA ARG A 151 14.10 -25.04 -4.82
C ARG A 151 14.71 -23.68 -5.15
N MET A 152 14.31 -22.66 -4.40
CA MET A 152 14.87 -21.32 -4.41
C MET A 152 14.92 -20.83 -2.97
N LEU A 153 15.95 -20.07 -2.58
CA LEU A 153 15.95 -19.28 -1.37
C LEU A 153 15.63 -17.83 -1.74
N GLY A 154 14.80 -17.20 -0.95
CA GLY A 154 14.52 -15.78 -0.98
C GLY A 154 14.61 -15.17 0.41
N THR A 155 14.67 -13.86 0.46
CA THR A 155 14.54 -13.13 1.72
C THR A 155 13.29 -12.27 1.72
N GLN A 156 12.66 -12.12 2.91
CA GLN A 156 11.67 -11.12 3.24
C GLN A 156 12.00 -10.60 4.64
N MET A 157 12.49 -9.37 4.72
CA MET A 157 13.01 -8.84 5.97
C MET A 157 12.16 -7.72 6.57
N GLU A 158 11.26 -7.13 5.83
CA GLU A 158 10.31 -6.16 6.36
C GLU A 158 9.22 -6.87 7.19
N ALA A 159 8.78 -6.29 8.26
CA ALA A 159 9.28 -5.08 8.90
C ALA A 159 10.47 -5.40 9.84
N VAL A 160 10.44 -6.56 10.53
CA VAL A 160 11.34 -6.91 11.65
C VAL A 160 11.94 -8.32 11.50
N HIS A 161 12.18 -8.75 10.28
CA HIS A 161 12.67 -10.11 10.00
C HIS A 161 14.15 -10.16 9.59
N ALA A 162 14.86 -9.04 9.46
CA ALA A 162 16.31 -9.04 9.28
C ALA A 162 17.02 -9.73 10.45
N ARG A 163 16.49 -9.59 11.66
CA ARG A 163 16.94 -10.25 12.89
C ARG A 163 16.90 -11.78 12.87
N LYS A 164 16.16 -12.38 11.91
CA LYS A 164 16.14 -13.84 11.68
C LYS A 164 17.27 -14.29 10.74
N VAL A 165 17.94 -13.35 10.08
CA VAL A 165 19.01 -13.65 9.11
C VAL A 165 20.38 -13.25 9.64
N PHE A 166 20.48 -12.14 10.34
CA PHE A 166 21.71 -11.67 10.99
C PHE A 166 21.41 -10.85 12.25
N PRO A 167 22.33 -10.80 13.25
CA PRO A 167 22.18 -9.90 14.39
C PRO A 167 22.21 -8.45 13.90
N ALA A 168 21.14 -7.68 14.17
CA ALA A 168 20.91 -6.40 13.53
C ALA A 168 20.54 -5.27 14.49
N PHE A 169 20.86 -4.04 14.11
CA PHE A 169 20.15 -2.85 14.56
C PHE A 169 18.89 -2.72 13.70
N ASP A 170 17.89 -3.55 14.01
CA ASP A 170 16.73 -3.82 13.14
C ASP A 170 15.59 -2.83 13.42
N GLU A 171 15.89 -1.55 13.25
CA GLU A 171 14.97 -0.42 13.31
C GLU A 171 15.21 0.51 12.12
N PRO A 172 14.18 1.10 11.51
CA PRO A 172 14.31 1.91 10.30
C PRO A 172 15.28 3.10 10.43
N SER A 173 15.42 3.65 11.64
CA SER A 173 16.29 4.78 11.91
C SER A 173 17.79 4.48 11.76
N PHE A 174 18.20 3.22 11.84
CA PHE A 174 19.61 2.83 11.67
C PHE A 174 19.91 2.54 10.21
N ARG A 175 20.39 3.53 9.49
CA ARG A 175 20.84 3.37 8.10
C ARG A 175 22.35 3.18 8.04
N VAL A 176 22.78 2.08 7.45
CA VAL A 176 24.20 1.72 7.33
C VAL A 176 24.51 1.08 5.97
N ALA A 177 25.78 1.09 5.57
CA ALA A 177 26.21 0.36 4.39
C ALA A 177 26.43 -1.12 4.71
N TYR A 178 25.95 -2.01 3.81
CA TYR A 178 26.12 -3.44 3.89
C TYR A 178 27.06 -3.94 2.80
N GLU A 179 28.09 -4.70 3.20
CA GLU A 179 28.97 -5.46 2.32
C GLU A 179 28.61 -6.94 2.47
N LEU A 180 27.90 -7.51 1.48
CA LEU A 180 27.44 -8.89 1.53
C LEU A 180 28.41 -9.82 0.77
N THR A 181 28.77 -10.93 1.40
CA THR A 181 29.47 -12.07 0.78
C THR A 181 28.61 -13.32 0.96
N VAL A 182 28.33 -14.01 -0.12
CA VAL A 182 27.50 -15.23 -0.12
C VAL A 182 28.29 -16.40 -0.67
N ARG A 183 28.37 -17.47 0.11
CA ARG A 183 28.88 -18.77 -0.35
C ARG A 183 27.69 -19.68 -0.66
N ALA A 184 27.56 -20.07 -1.93
CA ALA A 184 26.49 -20.95 -2.40
C ALA A 184 27.06 -22.14 -3.19
N PRO A 185 26.35 -23.29 -3.29
CA PRO A 185 26.83 -24.43 -4.05
C PRO A 185 27.06 -24.11 -5.55
N GLN A 186 28.00 -24.75 -6.18
CA GLN A 186 28.29 -24.57 -7.60
C GLN A 186 27.04 -24.88 -8.46
N GLY A 187 26.79 -24.05 -9.47
CA GLY A 187 25.65 -24.18 -10.39
C GLY A 187 24.35 -23.54 -9.89
N TRP A 188 24.40 -22.80 -8.77
CA TRP A 188 23.32 -21.94 -8.29
C TRP A 188 23.63 -20.48 -8.61
N GLY A 189 22.65 -19.74 -9.12
CA GLY A 189 22.74 -18.29 -9.27
C GLY A 189 22.51 -17.61 -7.92
N VAL A 190 23.16 -16.48 -7.72
CA VAL A 190 23.00 -15.63 -6.52
C VAL A 190 22.72 -14.20 -6.96
N ALA A 191 21.71 -13.59 -6.39
CA ALA A 191 21.36 -12.18 -6.60
C ALA A 191 21.17 -11.46 -5.26
N SER A 192 21.52 -10.17 -5.21
CA SER A 192 21.39 -9.32 -4.04
C SER A 192 21.18 -7.85 -4.48
N ASN A 193 21.09 -6.93 -3.52
CA ASN A 193 20.90 -5.49 -3.73
C ASN A 193 21.85 -4.89 -4.77
N MET A 194 23.13 -5.23 -4.68
CA MET A 194 24.21 -4.63 -5.49
C MET A 194 24.78 -5.62 -6.51
N PRO A 195 25.52 -5.16 -7.54
CA PRO A 195 26.20 -6.04 -8.45
C PRO A 195 27.32 -6.85 -7.78
N VAL A 196 27.58 -8.04 -8.30
CA VAL A 196 28.73 -8.86 -7.91
C VAL A 196 30.02 -8.16 -8.34
N GLN A 197 30.93 -7.96 -7.42
CA GLN A 197 32.27 -7.42 -7.68
C GLN A 197 33.31 -8.53 -7.91
N GLU A 198 33.14 -9.66 -7.21
CA GLU A 198 34.10 -10.76 -7.27
C GLU A 198 33.39 -12.11 -7.12
N GLU A 199 33.75 -13.05 -7.96
CA GLU A 199 33.40 -14.47 -7.83
C GLU A 199 34.65 -15.32 -7.67
N ARG A 200 34.67 -16.14 -6.61
CA ARG A 200 35.81 -17.04 -6.36
C ARG A 200 35.31 -18.47 -6.12
N ARG A 201 35.87 -19.40 -6.83
CA ARG A 201 35.61 -20.84 -6.59
C ARG A 201 36.26 -21.30 -5.29
N ALA A 202 35.51 -22.06 -4.51
CA ALA A 202 35.97 -22.66 -3.26
C ALA A 202 35.31 -24.03 -3.09
N ALA A 203 36.06 -25.09 -2.82
CA ALA A 203 35.62 -26.44 -2.49
C ALA A 203 34.11 -26.75 -2.69
N GLY A 204 33.66 -27.00 -3.92
CA GLY A 204 32.27 -27.33 -4.29
C GLY A 204 31.26 -26.17 -4.24
N ALA A 205 31.74 -24.97 -4.02
CA ALA A 205 30.91 -23.75 -3.93
C ALA A 205 31.52 -22.57 -4.72
N ILE A 206 30.72 -21.52 -4.89
CA ILE A 206 31.18 -20.22 -5.38
C ILE A 206 30.92 -19.20 -4.27
N VAL A 207 31.91 -18.35 -4.02
CA VAL A 207 31.82 -17.22 -3.13
C VAL A 207 31.58 -15.96 -3.99
N HIS A 208 30.44 -15.32 -3.78
CA HIS A 208 30.06 -14.07 -4.44
C HIS A 208 30.24 -12.92 -3.47
N ARG A 209 31.07 -11.94 -3.80
CA ARG A 209 31.20 -10.69 -3.04
C ARG A 209 30.51 -9.57 -3.81
N PHE A 210 29.53 -8.94 -3.17
CA PHE A 210 28.77 -7.84 -3.75
C PHE A 210 29.42 -6.49 -3.42
N ALA A 211 29.13 -5.49 -4.26
CA ALA A 211 29.49 -4.10 -3.97
C ALA A 211 28.80 -3.63 -2.69
N PRO A 212 29.42 -2.69 -1.93
CA PRO A 212 28.73 -2.09 -0.77
C PRO A 212 27.46 -1.37 -1.19
N THR A 213 26.41 -1.45 -0.35
CA THR A 213 25.20 -0.66 -0.53
C THR A 213 25.43 0.79 -0.11
N PRO A 214 24.63 1.75 -0.58
CA PRO A 214 24.46 3.01 0.14
C PRO A 214 23.96 2.75 1.58
N PRO A 215 24.00 3.75 2.48
CA PRO A 215 23.35 3.61 3.79
C PRO A 215 21.85 3.33 3.65
N MET A 216 21.40 2.20 4.19
CA MET A 216 20.01 1.76 4.16
C MET A 216 19.65 1.01 5.45
N PRO A 217 18.36 0.90 5.83
CA PRO A 217 17.94 0.08 6.96
C PRO A 217 18.12 -1.41 6.68
N SER A 218 18.12 -2.22 7.75
CA SER A 218 18.32 -3.68 7.69
C SER A 218 17.27 -4.41 6.87
N TYR A 219 16.02 -3.96 6.90
CA TYR A 219 14.91 -4.64 6.24
C TYR A 219 15.01 -4.64 4.70
N LEU A 220 15.81 -3.73 4.12
CA LEU A 220 16.06 -3.68 2.66
C LEU A 220 17.19 -4.60 2.17
N VAL A 221 17.85 -5.35 3.05
CA VAL A 221 18.87 -6.32 2.64
C VAL A 221 18.21 -7.51 1.97
N ALA A 222 18.59 -7.79 0.73
CA ALA A 222 17.98 -8.85 -0.07
C ALA A 222 18.99 -9.90 -0.53
N LEU A 223 18.53 -11.15 -0.58
CA LEU A 223 19.27 -12.28 -1.13
C LEU A 223 18.32 -13.25 -1.82
N ALA A 224 18.69 -13.67 -3.02
CA ALA A 224 18.05 -14.79 -3.68
C ALA A 224 19.10 -15.80 -4.17
N VAL A 225 18.83 -17.10 -3.98
CA VAL A 225 19.70 -18.20 -4.46
C VAL A 225 18.83 -19.22 -5.17
N GLY A 226 19.07 -19.40 -6.48
CA GLY A 226 18.22 -20.25 -7.30
C GLY A 226 18.82 -20.60 -8.64
N ARG A 227 18.07 -21.37 -9.42
CA ARG A 227 18.38 -21.62 -10.82
C ARG A 227 17.41 -20.77 -11.66
N PHE A 228 17.86 -19.58 -11.98
CA PHE A 228 17.05 -18.55 -12.63
C PHE A 228 17.15 -18.63 -14.15
N ASP A 229 16.05 -18.29 -14.85
CA ASP A 229 16.09 -17.68 -16.16
C ASP A 229 16.05 -16.15 -15.97
N ALA A 230 16.69 -15.40 -16.85
CA ALA A 230 16.80 -13.96 -16.75
C ALA A 230 16.34 -13.28 -18.04
N LEU A 231 15.50 -12.28 -17.92
CA LEU A 231 15.16 -11.33 -18.97
C LEU A 231 15.90 -10.02 -18.69
N ALA A 232 16.80 -9.64 -19.58
CA ALA A 232 17.58 -8.41 -19.45
C ALA A 232 16.94 -7.25 -20.22
N GLY A 233 17.15 -6.05 -19.75
CA GLY A 233 16.76 -4.79 -20.37
C GLY A 233 17.61 -3.64 -19.84
N ASP A 234 17.20 -2.43 -20.15
CA ASP A 234 17.86 -1.19 -19.75
C ASP A 234 16.83 -0.06 -19.73
N THR A 235 17.03 0.92 -18.87
CA THR A 235 16.31 2.21 -18.92
C THR A 235 17.22 3.35 -18.48
N GLN A 236 17.42 4.36 -19.33
CA GLN A 236 18.25 5.55 -19.07
C GLN A 236 19.67 5.22 -18.54
N GLY A 237 20.27 4.11 -19.05
CA GLY A 237 21.60 3.65 -18.64
C GLY A 237 21.62 2.84 -17.35
N VAL A 238 20.47 2.52 -16.75
CA VAL A 238 20.37 1.59 -15.63
C VAL A 238 20.07 0.19 -16.15
N PRO A 239 20.99 -0.78 -15.99
CA PRO A 239 20.74 -2.18 -16.35
C PRO A 239 19.57 -2.76 -15.54
N LEU A 240 18.65 -3.44 -16.23
CA LEU A 240 17.50 -4.12 -15.66
C LEU A 240 17.61 -5.62 -15.88
N ARG A 241 17.20 -6.41 -14.88
CA ARG A 241 16.98 -7.86 -15.04
C ARG A 241 15.72 -8.27 -14.30
N ILE A 242 14.93 -9.13 -14.94
CA ILE A 242 13.87 -9.86 -14.24
C ILE A 242 14.25 -11.33 -14.18
N LEU A 243 14.43 -11.83 -12.97
CA LEU A 243 14.78 -13.21 -12.66
C LEU A 243 13.50 -14.02 -12.45
N THR A 244 13.41 -15.19 -13.06
CA THR A 244 12.23 -16.06 -12.95
C THR A 244 12.63 -17.49 -12.66
N SER A 245 11.70 -18.30 -12.18
CA SER A 245 11.84 -19.74 -12.23
C SER A 245 11.98 -20.22 -13.68
N ARG A 246 12.66 -21.36 -13.89
CA ARG A 246 12.95 -21.89 -15.23
C ARG A 246 11.70 -22.07 -16.08
N GLY A 247 11.76 -21.65 -17.33
CA GLY A 247 10.71 -21.75 -18.34
C GLY A 247 9.71 -20.60 -18.33
N LYS A 248 9.85 -19.60 -17.46
CA LYS A 248 8.91 -18.47 -17.34
C LYS A 248 9.47 -17.12 -17.81
N ARG A 249 10.66 -17.10 -18.41
CA ARG A 249 11.33 -15.86 -18.85
C ARG A 249 10.44 -14.94 -19.68
N GLU A 250 9.70 -15.48 -20.64
CA GLU A 250 8.89 -14.67 -21.57
C GLU A 250 7.67 -14.02 -20.87
N GLN A 251 7.19 -14.61 -19.78
CA GLN A 251 6.11 -14.05 -18.97
C GLN A 251 6.53 -12.78 -18.20
N ALA A 252 7.84 -12.54 -18.04
CA ALA A 252 8.38 -11.34 -17.41
C ALA A 252 8.42 -10.11 -18.35
N ARG A 253 8.13 -10.28 -19.66
CA ARG A 253 8.27 -9.23 -20.67
C ARG A 253 7.41 -8.00 -20.36
N TYR A 254 6.18 -8.20 -19.90
CA TYR A 254 5.28 -7.10 -19.59
C TYR A 254 5.78 -6.28 -18.38
N ALA A 255 6.24 -6.94 -17.31
CA ALA A 255 6.82 -6.27 -16.16
C ALA A 255 8.08 -5.44 -16.52
N LEU A 256 8.91 -5.96 -17.43
CA LEU A 256 10.05 -5.19 -17.94
C LEU A 256 9.61 -3.93 -18.69
N GLN A 257 8.57 -4.03 -19.54
CA GLN A 257 8.00 -2.87 -20.23
C GLN A 257 7.45 -1.83 -19.25
N VAL A 258 6.71 -2.26 -18.21
CA VAL A 258 6.21 -1.37 -17.16
C VAL A 258 7.37 -0.66 -16.45
N THR A 259 8.42 -1.40 -16.08
CA THR A 259 9.62 -0.82 -15.44
C THR A 259 10.26 0.26 -16.31
N GLN A 260 10.38 0.00 -17.61
CA GLN A 260 10.95 0.95 -18.58
C GLN A 260 10.08 2.20 -18.81
N GLN A 261 8.77 2.09 -18.55
CA GLN A 261 7.84 3.22 -18.63
C GLN A 261 7.83 4.07 -17.36
N VAL A 262 7.73 3.43 -16.17
CA VAL A 262 7.50 4.17 -14.92
C VAL A 262 8.77 4.75 -14.31
N MET A 263 9.89 4.06 -14.41
CA MET A 263 11.15 4.48 -13.77
C MET A 263 11.67 5.83 -14.30
N PRO A 264 11.69 6.13 -15.60
CA PRO A 264 12.06 7.45 -16.12
C PRO A 264 11.15 8.57 -15.59
N TYR A 265 9.85 8.31 -15.53
CA TYR A 265 8.89 9.28 -15.00
C TYR A 265 9.15 9.57 -13.52
N TYR A 266 9.41 8.57 -12.71
CA TYR A 266 9.71 8.77 -11.28
C TYR A 266 10.98 9.57 -11.06
N GLN A 267 12.04 9.32 -11.85
CA GLN A 267 13.26 10.12 -11.78
C GLN A 267 13.01 11.61 -12.07
N GLU A 268 12.20 11.89 -13.09
CA GLU A 268 11.81 13.25 -13.45
C GLU A 268 10.90 13.87 -12.37
N TYR A 269 9.87 13.15 -11.94
CA TYR A 269 8.86 13.62 -11.00
C TYR A 269 9.47 13.98 -9.65
N PHE A 270 10.36 13.14 -9.13
CA PHE A 270 11.02 13.36 -7.84
C PHE A 270 12.31 14.19 -7.94
N GLY A 271 12.75 14.54 -9.14
CA GLY A 271 13.99 15.30 -9.37
C GLY A 271 15.25 14.57 -8.88
N GLN A 272 15.20 13.24 -8.73
CA GLN A 272 16.30 12.40 -8.25
C GLN A 272 16.47 11.19 -9.15
N ARG A 273 17.69 10.97 -9.65
CA ARG A 273 18.01 9.75 -10.38
C ARG A 273 17.93 8.53 -9.47
N TYR A 274 17.66 7.37 -10.05
CA TYR A 274 17.77 6.09 -9.35
C TYR A 274 19.19 5.94 -8.77
N ALA A 275 19.28 5.54 -7.50
CA ALA A 275 20.52 5.67 -6.74
C ALA A 275 21.50 4.50 -6.92
N LEU A 276 21.03 3.34 -7.43
CA LEU A 276 21.85 2.15 -7.55
C LEU A 276 22.31 1.88 -9.00
N PRO A 277 23.41 1.14 -9.19
CA PRO A 277 23.97 0.88 -10.52
C PRO A 277 23.19 -0.15 -11.35
N LYS A 278 22.19 -0.81 -10.79
CA LYS A 278 21.31 -1.78 -11.45
C LYS A 278 20.00 -1.91 -10.73
N LEU A 279 18.96 -2.40 -11.40
CA LEU A 279 17.72 -2.84 -10.79
C LEU A 279 17.39 -4.26 -11.25
N ASP A 280 17.46 -5.20 -10.34
CA ASP A 280 16.93 -6.55 -10.52
C ASP A 280 15.54 -6.65 -9.91
N GLN A 281 14.71 -7.50 -10.49
CA GLN A 281 13.41 -7.90 -9.99
C GLN A 281 13.36 -9.44 -10.03
N ILE A 282 12.72 -10.06 -9.06
CA ILE A 282 12.66 -11.53 -9.02
C ILE A 282 11.24 -12.02 -8.74
N ALA A 283 10.79 -12.94 -9.60
CA ALA A 283 9.55 -13.69 -9.40
C ALA A 283 9.83 -14.92 -8.52
N ILE A 284 9.35 -14.93 -7.30
CA ILE A 284 9.56 -16.02 -6.35
C ILE A 284 8.35 -16.95 -6.38
N PRO A 285 8.56 -18.25 -6.70
CA PRO A 285 7.49 -19.24 -6.69
C PRO A 285 7.01 -19.54 -5.27
N SER A 286 5.78 -20.05 -5.15
CA SER A 286 5.18 -20.50 -3.88
C SER A 286 4.98 -19.42 -2.82
N VAL A 287 5.26 -18.17 -3.11
CA VAL A 287 4.77 -17.01 -2.37
C VAL A 287 3.37 -16.72 -2.89
N ARG A 288 2.40 -16.57 -2.00
CA ARG A 288 0.99 -16.47 -2.40
C ARG A 288 0.61 -15.08 -2.88
N GLU A 289 1.09 -14.05 -2.21
CA GLU A 289 0.69 -12.66 -2.45
C GLU A 289 1.83 -11.72 -2.12
N GLY A 290 1.78 -10.53 -2.74
CA GLY A 290 2.64 -9.42 -2.39
C GLY A 290 3.90 -9.29 -3.22
N ALA A 291 4.62 -8.26 -2.86
CA ALA A 291 5.94 -7.94 -3.34
C ALA A 291 6.71 -7.26 -2.19
N MET A 292 7.98 -6.94 -2.43
CA MET A 292 8.85 -6.26 -1.48
C MET A 292 9.86 -5.40 -2.24
N GLU A 293 9.94 -4.15 -1.88
CA GLU A 293 10.73 -3.11 -2.49
C GLU A 293 12.25 -3.23 -2.31
N ASP A 294 12.77 -4.34 -1.91
CA ASP A 294 14.19 -4.55 -1.61
C ASP A 294 15.12 -3.76 -2.56
N TRP A 295 15.94 -2.88 -2.01
CA TRP A 295 16.68 -1.89 -2.80
C TRP A 295 17.62 -2.53 -3.81
N GLY A 296 17.27 -2.47 -5.09
CA GLY A 296 18.04 -3.04 -6.20
C GLY A 296 17.82 -4.52 -6.48
N LEU A 297 16.99 -5.23 -5.69
CA LEU A 297 16.51 -6.57 -5.97
C LEU A 297 15.06 -6.71 -5.46
N ILE A 298 14.13 -6.08 -6.14
CA ILE A 298 12.71 -6.15 -5.78
C ILE A 298 12.20 -7.58 -5.91
N SER A 299 11.54 -8.10 -4.89
CA SER A 299 10.98 -9.45 -4.90
C SER A 299 9.46 -9.43 -5.05
N TYR A 300 8.92 -10.42 -5.77
CA TYR A 300 7.49 -10.53 -6.09
C TYR A 300 7.03 -11.97 -5.98
N ALA A 301 5.78 -12.17 -5.59
CA ALA A 301 5.08 -13.41 -5.90
C ALA A 301 4.95 -13.55 -7.43
N GLU A 302 5.04 -14.77 -7.98
CA GLU A 302 5.00 -14.97 -9.44
C GLU A 302 3.72 -14.39 -10.08
N ASN A 303 2.58 -14.48 -9.42
CA ASN A 303 1.28 -14.00 -9.91
C ASN A 303 1.16 -12.47 -9.93
N THR A 304 2.05 -11.72 -9.29
CA THR A 304 2.06 -10.26 -9.26
C THR A 304 3.04 -9.62 -10.24
N ILE A 305 3.90 -10.42 -10.89
CA ILE A 305 4.87 -9.91 -11.86
C ILE A 305 4.83 -10.64 -13.21
N LEU A 306 4.38 -11.90 -13.25
CA LEU A 306 4.38 -12.71 -14.49
C LEU A 306 3.05 -12.60 -15.22
N PHE A 307 3.10 -12.29 -16.50
CA PHE A 307 1.96 -12.19 -17.39
C PHE A 307 2.14 -13.05 -18.63
N ASP A 308 1.21 -13.99 -18.86
CA ASP A 308 1.15 -14.82 -20.05
C ASP A 308 -0.04 -14.32 -20.92
N PRO A 309 0.22 -13.69 -22.09
CA PRO A 309 -0.85 -13.14 -22.93
C PRO A 309 -1.90 -14.17 -23.37
N ALA A 310 -1.52 -15.47 -23.42
CA ALA A 310 -2.44 -16.53 -23.83
C ALA A 310 -3.32 -17.08 -22.68
N ARG A 311 -2.93 -16.84 -21.42
CA ARG A 311 -3.53 -17.50 -20.24
C ARG A 311 -3.94 -16.55 -19.13
N SER A 312 -3.36 -15.35 -19.06
CA SER A 312 -3.67 -14.35 -18.07
C SER A 312 -4.84 -13.46 -18.49
N SER A 313 -5.61 -13.01 -17.52
CA SER A 313 -6.73 -12.07 -17.75
C SER A 313 -6.23 -10.62 -17.87
N SER A 314 -7.10 -9.72 -18.30
CA SER A 314 -6.89 -8.27 -18.23
C SER A 314 -6.66 -7.80 -16.79
N GLU A 315 -7.33 -8.39 -15.82
CA GLU A 315 -7.11 -8.11 -14.39
C GLU A 315 -5.69 -8.48 -13.93
N THR A 316 -5.15 -9.61 -14.39
CA THR A 316 -3.74 -9.98 -14.14
C THR A 316 -2.79 -8.94 -14.73
N ARG A 317 -3.09 -8.45 -15.95
CA ARG A 317 -2.29 -7.40 -16.61
C ARG A 317 -2.28 -6.11 -15.78
N ARG A 318 -3.45 -5.69 -15.29
CA ARG A 318 -3.61 -4.53 -14.41
C ARG A 318 -2.85 -4.72 -13.10
N THR A 319 -3.00 -5.88 -12.44
CA THR A 319 -2.27 -6.22 -11.20
C THR A 319 -0.76 -6.11 -11.39
N VAL A 320 -0.20 -6.69 -12.46
CA VAL A 320 1.24 -6.61 -12.75
C VAL A 320 1.68 -5.15 -12.93
N PHE A 321 0.89 -4.33 -13.64
CA PHE A 321 1.22 -2.91 -13.80
C PHE A 321 1.25 -2.18 -12.46
N HIS A 322 0.20 -2.33 -11.65
CA HIS A 322 0.06 -1.66 -10.37
C HIS A 322 1.17 -2.07 -9.40
N VAL A 323 1.41 -3.38 -9.22
CA VAL A 323 2.41 -3.85 -8.27
C VAL A 323 3.82 -3.46 -8.72
N VAL A 324 4.16 -3.59 -10.01
CA VAL A 324 5.48 -3.15 -10.50
C VAL A 324 5.66 -1.64 -10.34
N ALA A 325 4.63 -0.83 -10.63
CA ALA A 325 4.71 0.62 -10.45
C ALA A 325 4.83 1.01 -8.97
N HIS A 326 4.16 0.28 -8.07
CA HIS A 326 4.24 0.44 -6.61
C HIS A 326 5.67 0.19 -6.12
N GLU A 327 6.22 -0.98 -6.38
CA GLU A 327 7.55 -1.38 -5.91
C GLU A 327 8.67 -0.49 -6.47
N ILE A 328 8.51 0.02 -7.69
CA ILE A 328 9.48 0.98 -8.24
C ILE A 328 9.36 2.35 -7.56
N ALA A 329 8.16 2.79 -7.13
CA ALA A 329 8.00 4.04 -6.40
C ALA A 329 8.73 4.02 -5.06
N HIS A 330 8.76 2.88 -4.40
CA HIS A 330 9.51 2.67 -3.17
C HIS A 330 11.02 2.91 -3.32
N GLN A 331 11.58 2.82 -4.52
CA GLN A 331 13.00 3.11 -4.71
C GLN A 331 13.36 4.55 -4.34
N TRP A 332 12.35 5.44 -4.22
CA TRP A 332 12.44 6.80 -3.68
C TRP A 332 11.78 6.91 -2.30
N PHE A 333 10.48 6.55 -2.18
CA PHE A 333 9.76 6.53 -0.91
C PHE A 333 9.93 5.17 -0.22
N GLY A 334 10.69 5.13 0.87
CA GLY A 334 11.11 3.91 1.58
C GLY A 334 12.62 3.70 1.49
N ASN A 335 13.19 3.73 0.29
CA ASN A 335 14.58 3.35 0.06
C ASN A 335 15.53 4.55 0.05
N LEU A 336 15.34 5.51 -0.86
CA LEU A 336 16.16 6.73 -0.89
C LEU A 336 15.92 7.58 0.36
N VAL A 337 14.66 7.75 0.75
CA VAL A 337 14.21 8.39 1.99
C VAL A 337 13.38 7.39 2.77
N THR A 338 13.85 6.98 3.95
CA THR A 338 13.20 5.95 4.77
C THR A 338 12.37 6.59 5.89
N PRO A 339 11.18 6.08 6.23
CA PRO A 339 10.45 6.48 7.42
C PRO A 339 11.33 6.43 8.67
N ALA A 340 11.16 7.39 9.59
CA ALA A 340 11.97 7.46 10.80
C ALA A 340 11.71 6.28 11.75
N SER A 341 10.49 5.79 11.78
CA SER A 341 10.00 4.70 12.63
C SER A 341 8.79 4.02 11.97
N TRP A 342 8.34 2.89 12.50
CA TRP A 342 7.23 2.12 11.94
C TRP A 342 5.86 2.81 12.04
N ASP A 343 5.69 3.76 12.94
CA ASP A 343 4.49 4.59 13.00
C ASP A 343 4.38 5.60 11.82
N GLU A 344 5.47 5.82 11.12
CA GLU A 344 5.53 6.62 9.88
C GLU A 344 5.54 5.75 8.60
N ILE A 345 5.23 4.45 8.67
CA ILE A 345 5.27 3.53 7.51
C ILE A 345 4.35 3.98 6.37
N TRP A 346 3.30 4.73 6.68
CA TRP A 346 2.42 5.31 5.68
C TRP A 346 3.15 6.23 4.69
N LEU A 347 4.28 6.86 5.10
CA LEU A 347 5.16 7.64 4.20
C LEU A 347 5.80 6.78 3.12
N ASN A 348 5.86 5.49 3.33
CA ASN A 348 6.29 4.50 2.36
C ASN A 348 5.09 4.04 1.51
N GLU A 349 4.13 3.39 2.11
CA GLU A 349 3.06 2.64 1.48
C GLU A 349 2.00 3.51 0.80
N ALA A 350 1.56 4.59 1.46
CA ALA A 350 0.58 5.48 0.88
C ALA A 350 1.12 6.21 -0.35
N PHE A 351 2.41 6.58 -0.34
CA PHE A 351 3.05 7.21 -1.48
C PHE A 351 3.22 6.26 -2.67
N ALA A 352 3.64 5.03 -2.43
CA ALA A 352 3.73 4.04 -3.48
C ALA A 352 2.35 3.72 -4.08
N THR A 353 1.32 3.60 -3.24
CA THR A 353 -0.08 3.43 -3.68
C THR A 353 -0.58 4.62 -4.49
N TRP A 354 -0.33 5.84 -4.04
CA TRP A 354 -0.70 7.05 -4.78
C TRP A 354 0.00 7.12 -6.13
N MET A 355 1.32 6.81 -6.18
CA MET A 355 2.09 6.84 -7.42
C MET A 355 1.70 5.72 -8.38
N GLN A 356 1.43 4.50 -7.92
CA GLN A 356 0.96 3.42 -8.80
C GLN A 356 -0.33 3.82 -9.53
N ASN A 357 -1.30 4.42 -8.82
CA ASN A 357 -2.58 4.86 -9.38
C ASN A 357 -2.36 6.00 -10.38
N LYS A 358 -1.46 6.94 -10.06
CA LYS A 358 -1.08 8.05 -10.97
C LYS A 358 -0.43 7.51 -12.25
N MET A 359 0.40 6.48 -12.16
CA MET A 359 1.02 5.84 -13.33
C MET A 359 0.00 5.04 -14.14
N ALA A 360 -0.89 4.32 -13.50
CA ALA A 360 -1.96 3.59 -14.19
C ALA A 360 -2.84 4.56 -15.01
N ALA A 361 -3.28 5.65 -14.39
CA ALA A 361 -4.06 6.68 -15.09
C ALA A 361 -3.31 7.33 -16.26
N ARG A 362 -1.98 7.52 -16.13
CA ARG A 362 -1.15 8.15 -17.16
C ARG A 362 -0.85 7.24 -18.35
N PHE A 363 -0.47 5.99 -18.09
CA PHE A 363 0.02 5.07 -19.11
C PHE A 363 -1.05 4.15 -19.68
N ASN A 364 -2.19 4.03 -19.00
CA ASN A 364 -3.33 3.23 -19.41
C ASN A 364 -4.65 3.99 -19.17
N PRO A 365 -4.87 5.12 -19.87
CA PRO A 365 -6.06 5.96 -19.66
C PRO A 365 -7.36 5.21 -19.96
N GLU A 366 -7.30 4.18 -20.80
CA GLU A 366 -8.44 3.31 -21.10
C GLU A 366 -8.95 2.49 -19.90
N TRP A 367 -8.14 2.32 -18.85
CA TRP A 367 -8.54 1.60 -17.64
C TRP A 367 -9.44 2.41 -16.69
N GLN A 368 -9.70 3.67 -17.02
CA GLN A 368 -10.54 4.52 -16.16
C GLN A 368 -10.15 4.49 -14.68
N GLU A 369 -8.85 4.53 -14.41
CA GLU A 369 -8.26 4.35 -13.08
C GLU A 369 -8.92 5.19 -11.96
N PRO A 370 -9.30 6.47 -12.18
CA PRO A 370 -9.99 7.26 -11.14
C PRO A 370 -11.30 6.63 -10.65
N LEU A 371 -12.03 5.90 -11.51
CA LEU A 371 -13.26 5.22 -11.14
C LEU A 371 -12.99 3.95 -10.32
N HIS A 372 -11.96 3.18 -10.70
CA HIS A 372 -11.52 2.02 -9.92
C HIS A 372 -10.99 2.42 -8.56
N LEU A 373 -10.20 3.49 -8.50
CA LEU A 373 -9.70 4.04 -7.25
C LEU A 373 -10.86 4.42 -6.31
N ARG A 374 -11.92 5.07 -6.84
CA ARG A 374 -13.09 5.40 -6.03
C ARG A 374 -13.74 4.16 -5.43
N VAL A 375 -13.89 3.09 -6.21
CA VAL A 375 -14.45 1.80 -5.71
C VAL A 375 -13.55 1.19 -4.61
N ALA A 376 -12.23 1.22 -4.78
CA ALA A 376 -11.30 0.73 -3.77
C ALA A 376 -11.33 1.58 -2.48
N VAL A 377 -11.43 2.89 -2.62
CA VAL A 377 -11.59 3.84 -1.51
C VAL A 377 -12.90 3.58 -0.77
N ASP A 378 -14.00 3.30 -1.45
CA ASP A 378 -15.29 3.00 -0.82
C ASP A 378 -15.24 1.77 0.09
N ARG A 379 -14.59 0.70 -0.35
CA ARG A 379 -14.37 -0.50 0.50
C ARG A 379 -13.54 -0.18 1.74
N THR A 380 -12.58 0.72 1.61
CA THR A 380 -11.78 1.18 2.75
C THR A 380 -12.61 2.04 3.69
N MET A 381 -13.47 2.92 3.16
CA MET A 381 -14.40 3.75 3.94
C MET A 381 -15.43 2.91 4.71
N GLU A 382 -15.89 1.78 4.17
CA GLU A 382 -16.76 0.85 4.91
C GLU A 382 -16.09 0.35 6.19
N ARG A 383 -14.82 -0.05 6.12
CA ARG A 383 -14.02 -0.45 7.28
C ARG A 383 -13.74 0.73 8.22
N ASP A 384 -13.37 1.88 7.65
CA ASP A 384 -13.00 3.10 8.38
C ASP A 384 -14.19 3.76 9.10
N ALA A 385 -15.43 3.43 8.72
CA ALA A 385 -16.65 3.85 9.40
C ALA A 385 -16.95 3.05 10.68
N GLY A 386 -16.26 1.95 10.92
CA GLY A 386 -16.50 1.05 12.06
C GLY A 386 -15.71 1.42 13.32
N PRO A 387 -16.02 0.78 14.46
CA PRO A 387 -15.37 1.04 15.75
C PRO A 387 -13.91 0.60 15.82
N SER A 388 -13.50 -0.33 14.97
CA SER A 388 -12.12 -0.86 14.92
C SER A 388 -11.18 -0.04 14.02
N THR A 389 -11.62 1.13 13.55
CA THR A 389 -10.77 1.99 12.73
C THR A 389 -9.64 2.63 13.53
N ARG A 390 -8.61 3.06 12.83
CA ARG A 390 -7.44 3.75 13.37
C ARG A 390 -7.06 4.97 12.54
N ALA A 391 -6.23 5.84 13.10
CA ALA A 391 -5.56 6.88 12.33
C ALA A 391 -4.59 6.27 11.31
N ILE A 392 -4.29 6.98 10.23
CA ILE A 392 -3.23 6.60 9.27
C ILE A 392 -1.90 6.49 10.06
N ARG A 393 -1.58 7.53 10.82
CA ARG A 393 -0.47 7.57 11.76
C ARG A 393 -0.99 7.29 13.17
N SER A 394 -0.86 6.04 13.60
CA SER A 394 -1.53 5.54 14.82
C SER A 394 -0.75 5.72 16.13
N GLY A 395 0.34 6.49 16.12
CA GLY A 395 1.24 6.65 17.28
C GLY A 395 2.25 5.50 17.38
N PRO A 396 3.08 5.42 18.45
CA PRO A 396 4.16 4.47 18.54
C PRO A 396 3.67 3.03 18.38
N VAL A 397 4.12 2.38 17.31
CA VAL A 397 3.80 0.99 16.99
C VAL A 397 4.88 0.12 17.60
N SER A 398 4.50 -0.77 18.51
CA SER A 398 5.44 -1.78 19.02
C SER A 398 5.80 -2.75 17.90
N GLU A 399 6.99 -3.34 17.97
CA GLU A 399 7.45 -4.33 16.99
C GLU A 399 6.51 -5.54 16.83
N ARG A 400 5.70 -5.85 17.84
CA ARG A 400 4.68 -6.92 17.79
C ARG A 400 3.43 -6.51 17.00
N GLN A 401 3.16 -5.22 16.94
CA GLN A 401 1.98 -4.64 16.28
C GLN A 401 2.31 -4.09 14.89
N VAL A 402 3.59 -4.14 14.48
CA VAL A 402 4.02 -3.53 13.21
C VAL A 402 3.26 -4.09 12.01
N PHE A 403 2.86 -5.35 12.03
CA PHE A 403 2.10 -5.97 10.94
C PHE A 403 0.63 -5.54 10.91
N ASP A 404 0.08 -5.00 12.00
CA ASP A 404 -1.31 -4.52 12.07
C ASP A 404 -1.52 -3.22 11.27
N VAL A 405 -0.43 -2.50 10.97
CA VAL A 405 -0.49 -1.23 10.22
C VAL A 405 -0.34 -1.40 8.70
N PHE A 406 -0.04 -2.61 8.20
CA PHE A 406 -0.04 -2.92 6.77
C PHE A 406 -1.46 -3.29 6.32
N ASP A 407 -2.35 -2.30 6.25
CA ASP A 407 -3.76 -2.49 5.92
C ASP A 407 -4.31 -1.38 5.01
N SER A 408 -5.57 -1.49 4.62
CA SER A 408 -6.21 -0.53 3.71
C SER A 408 -6.24 0.92 4.21
N ILE A 409 -6.07 1.15 5.53
CA ILE A 409 -5.95 2.51 6.08
C ILE A 409 -4.60 3.12 5.68
N THR A 410 -3.52 2.39 5.84
CA THR A 410 -2.19 2.85 5.43
C THR A 410 -2.11 3.03 3.91
N TYR A 411 -2.53 2.05 3.13
CA TYR A 411 -2.42 2.06 1.67
C TYR A 411 -3.48 2.94 1.00
N ASN A 412 -4.75 2.56 1.08
CA ASN A 412 -5.82 3.16 0.27
C ASN A 412 -6.29 4.51 0.82
N LYS A 413 -6.56 4.61 2.14
CA LYS A 413 -6.91 5.89 2.75
C LYS A 413 -5.74 6.86 2.66
N GLY A 414 -4.52 6.39 2.97
CA GLY A 414 -3.31 7.21 2.86
C GLY A 414 -3.12 7.75 1.45
N GLY A 415 -3.20 6.89 0.42
CA GLY A 415 -3.10 7.28 -0.98
C GLY A 415 -4.21 8.23 -1.44
N ALA A 416 -5.47 8.01 -0.99
CA ALA A 416 -6.60 8.90 -1.28
C ALA A 416 -6.45 10.28 -0.63
N VAL A 417 -5.94 10.34 0.61
CA VAL A 417 -5.65 11.61 1.30
C VAL A 417 -4.54 12.37 0.58
N LEU A 418 -3.48 11.68 0.12
CA LEU A 418 -2.43 12.32 -0.70
C LEU A 418 -3.00 12.88 -2.01
N SER A 419 -3.87 12.13 -2.68
CA SER A 419 -4.54 12.59 -3.90
C SER A 419 -5.41 13.82 -3.66
N MET A 420 -6.19 13.84 -2.56
CA MET A 420 -6.98 14.99 -2.15
C MET A 420 -6.12 16.22 -1.84
N LEU A 421 -5.00 16.03 -1.12
CA LEU A 421 -4.07 17.12 -0.80
C LEU A 421 -3.34 17.65 -2.04
N GLU A 422 -2.94 16.77 -2.97
CA GLU A 422 -2.37 17.18 -4.26
C GLU A 422 -3.34 18.09 -5.03
N GLN A 423 -4.62 17.69 -5.13
CA GLN A 423 -5.64 18.49 -5.82
C GLN A 423 -5.85 19.86 -5.14
N TRP A 424 -5.84 19.89 -3.82
CA TRP A 424 -6.02 21.12 -3.05
C TRP A 424 -4.81 22.07 -3.14
N VAL A 425 -3.59 21.52 -3.08
CA VAL A 425 -2.35 22.28 -3.18
C VAL A 425 -2.09 22.76 -4.61
N GLY A 426 -2.48 21.97 -5.59
CA GLY A 426 -2.13 22.06 -7.00
C GLY A 426 -0.97 21.12 -7.36
N PRO A 427 -1.11 20.34 -8.46
CA PRO A 427 -0.16 19.26 -8.80
C PRO A 427 1.29 19.71 -8.94
N GLU A 428 1.55 20.88 -9.57
CA GLU A 428 2.91 21.39 -9.77
C GLU A 428 3.56 21.85 -8.46
N LEU A 429 2.79 22.45 -7.56
CA LEU A 429 3.27 22.88 -6.24
C LEU A 429 3.55 21.66 -5.35
N PHE A 430 2.68 20.67 -5.39
CA PHE A 430 2.83 19.43 -4.66
C PHE A 430 4.09 18.68 -5.13
N GLN A 431 4.28 18.54 -6.45
CA GLN A 431 5.47 17.92 -7.05
C GLN A 431 6.76 18.65 -6.64
N ARG A 432 6.78 19.99 -6.68
CA ARG A 432 7.94 20.80 -6.25
C ARG A 432 8.28 20.56 -4.78
N GLY A 433 7.26 20.49 -3.91
CA GLY A 433 7.45 20.16 -2.50
C GLY A 433 8.05 18.77 -2.30
N LEU A 434 7.57 17.77 -3.04
CA LEU A 434 8.11 16.40 -3.00
C LEU A 434 9.55 16.33 -3.51
N ALA A 435 9.89 17.03 -4.59
CA ALA A 435 11.25 17.07 -5.13
C ALA A 435 12.22 17.73 -4.12
N ALA A 436 11.79 18.79 -3.44
CA ALA A 436 12.58 19.44 -2.37
C ALA A 436 12.77 18.51 -1.16
N TYR A 437 11.71 17.82 -0.74
CA TYR A 437 11.78 16.80 0.32
C TYR A 437 12.79 15.68 -0.02
N MET A 438 12.72 15.12 -1.23
CA MET A 438 13.65 14.10 -1.70
C MET A 438 15.09 14.60 -1.75
N ALA A 439 15.31 15.84 -2.21
CA ALA A 439 16.66 16.42 -2.28
C ALA A 439 17.29 16.63 -0.90
N GLU A 440 16.52 17.07 0.10
CA GLU A 440 17.02 17.30 1.45
C GLU A 440 17.22 16.00 2.22
N ARG A 441 16.32 15.03 2.08
CA ARG A 441 16.28 13.81 2.91
C ARG A 441 16.89 12.57 2.26
N LYS A 442 17.41 12.65 1.05
CA LYS A 442 18.04 11.51 0.37
C LYS A 442 19.12 10.86 1.24
N LEU A 443 19.11 9.53 1.27
CA LEU A 443 20.00 8.69 2.10
C LEU A 443 19.84 8.91 3.60
N SER A 444 18.72 9.46 4.03
CA SER A 444 18.37 9.72 5.42
C SER A 444 16.96 9.21 5.75
N ASN A 445 16.55 9.40 6.99
CA ASN A 445 15.18 9.18 7.43
C ASN A 445 14.38 10.47 7.39
N ALA A 446 13.06 10.34 7.40
CA ALA A 446 12.13 11.45 7.47
C ALA A 446 10.89 11.13 8.30
N THR A 447 10.23 12.18 8.77
CA THR A 447 8.91 12.16 9.41
C THR A 447 7.88 12.84 8.52
N ALA A 448 6.61 12.71 8.86
CA ALA A 448 5.53 13.50 8.24
C ALA A 448 5.78 15.01 8.36
N GLY A 449 6.41 15.46 9.45
CA GLY A 449 6.78 16.87 9.65
C GLY A 449 7.76 17.39 8.60
N ASP A 450 8.72 16.56 8.17
CA ASP A 450 9.63 16.92 7.06
C ASP A 450 8.87 17.08 5.75
N LEU A 451 7.97 16.15 5.45
CA LEU A 451 7.17 16.16 4.23
C LEU A 451 6.29 17.41 4.14
N TRP A 452 5.48 17.65 5.20
CA TRP A 452 4.54 18.78 5.18
C TRP A 452 5.25 20.14 5.19
N HIS A 453 6.43 20.23 5.81
CA HIS A 453 7.28 21.41 5.74
C HIS A 453 7.62 21.78 4.28
N HIS A 454 8.08 20.80 3.48
CA HIS A 454 8.47 21.06 2.09
C HIS A 454 7.28 21.36 1.18
N ILE A 455 6.17 20.62 1.34
CA ILE A 455 4.96 20.87 0.56
C ILE A 455 4.38 22.24 0.92
N GLY A 456 4.33 22.59 2.21
CA GLY A 456 3.85 23.90 2.69
C GLY A 456 4.71 25.06 2.17
N ALA A 457 6.04 24.91 2.19
CA ALA A 457 6.97 25.89 1.64
C ALA A 457 6.76 26.10 0.13
N ALA A 458 6.58 25.03 -0.64
CA ALA A 458 6.30 25.10 -2.06
C ALA A 458 4.93 25.72 -2.38
N ALA A 459 3.93 25.46 -1.54
CA ALA A 459 2.56 25.96 -1.68
C ALA A 459 2.35 27.40 -1.16
N GLY A 460 3.30 27.92 -0.34
CA GLY A 460 3.19 29.23 0.30
C GLY A 460 2.06 29.31 1.32
N ARG A 461 1.65 28.17 1.92
CA ARG A 461 0.56 28.08 2.91
C ARG A 461 0.76 26.92 3.88
N ASP A 462 0.08 26.96 5.02
CA ASP A 462 0.11 25.87 5.99
C ASP A 462 -0.68 24.66 5.48
N VAL A 463 0.05 23.65 5.03
CA VAL A 463 -0.48 22.33 4.64
C VAL A 463 -0.56 21.40 5.85
N THR A 464 0.29 21.61 6.86
CA THR A 464 0.41 20.73 8.02
C THR A 464 -0.90 20.57 8.76
N ALA A 465 -1.57 21.69 9.09
CA ALA A 465 -2.82 21.66 9.84
C ALA A 465 -3.96 20.94 9.09
N VAL A 466 -3.99 21.00 7.76
CA VAL A 466 -4.94 20.23 6.95
C VAL A 466 -4.57 18.77 6.95
N ALA A 467 -3.33 18.43 6.61
CA ALA A 467 -2.85 17.06 6.49
C ALA A 467 -2.98 16.28 7.81
N THR A 468 -2.57 16.87 8.95
CA THR A 468 -2.66 16.22 10.27
C THR A 468 -4.10 15.93 10.69
N SER A 469 -5.07 16.75 10.27
CA SER A 469 -6.49 16.45 10.53
C SER A 469 -6.95 15.14 9.86
N TRP A 470 -6.23 14.65 8.85
CA TRP A 470 -6.51 13.40 8.15
C TRP A 470 -5.61 12.24 8.57
N THR A 471 -4.34 12.52 8.85
CA THR A 471 -3.37 11.47 9.18
C THR A 471 -3.41 11.04 10.65
N ASP A 472 -3.76 11.96 11.57
CA ASP A 472 -3.58 11.75 13.01
C ASP A 472 -4.90 11.46 13.75
N GLN A 473 -6.03 11.32 13.03
CA GLN A 473 -7.29 10.89 13.62
C GLN A 473 -7.98 9.79 12.83
N PRO A 474 -8.75 8.90 13.51
CA PRO A 474 -9.45 7.78 12.88
C PRO A 474 -10.74 8.22 12.20
N GLY A 475 -11.17 7.47 11.18
CA GLY A 475 -12.43 7.73 10.50
C GLY A 475 -12.35 8.89 9.50
N PHE A 476 -13.50 9.38 9.08
CA PHE A 476 -13.63 10.42 8.05
C PHE A 476 -14.96 11.18 8.24
N PRO A 477 -15.13 12.37 7.61
CA PRO A 477 -16.35 13.16 7.74
C PRO A 477 -17.43 12.77 6.73
N VAL A 478 -18.68 13.11 7.08
CA VAL A 478 -19.76 13.35 6.14
C VAL A 478 -20.00 14.86 6.07
N VAL A 479 -20.11 15.38 4.84
CA VAL A 479 -20.48 16.78 4.57
C VAL A 479 -21.95 16.82 4.22
N GLN A 480 -22.76 17.46 5.06
CA GLN A 480 -24.17 17.73 4.80
C GLN A 480 -24.30 18.97 3.92
N VAL A 481 -25.19 18.93 2.95
CA VAL A 481 -25.34 19.95 1.91
C VAL A 481 -26.79 20.40 1.82
N ALA A 482 -27.00 21.71 1.89
CA ALA A 482 -28.27 22.36 1.54
C ALA A 482 -28.04 23.46 0.52
N VAL A 483 -28.87 23.48 -0.54
CA VAL A 483 -28.76 24.45 -1.63
C VAL A 483 -29.99 25.32 -1.68
N ALA A 484 -29.80 26.64 -1.65
CA ALA A 484 -30.86 27.61 -1.72
C ALA A 484 -30.54 28.73 -2.73
N CYS A 485 -31.59 29.29 -3.37
CA CYS A 485 -31.49 30.50 -4.16
C CYS A 485 -31.83 31.71 -3.24
N GLU A 486 -30.84 32.58 -2.98
CA GLU A 486 -31.00 33.75 -2.13
C GLU A 486 -30.44 35.00 -2.86
N ALA A 487 -31.22 36.05 -2.96
CA ALA A 487 -30.82 37.31 -3.57
C ALA A 487 -30.14 37.15 -4.98
N ASN A 488 -30.70 36.30 -5.83
CA ASN A 488 -30.18 35.94 -7.17
C ASN A 488 -28.78 35.28 -7.16
N ARG A 489 -28.44 34.57 -6.08
CA ARG A 489 -27.23 33.76 -5.97
C ARG A 489 -27.60 32.38 -5.42
N THR A 490 -26.93 31.35 -5.93
CA THR A 490 -27.06 30.00 -5.37
C THR A 490 -26.12 29.89 -4.17
N ARG A 491 -26.70 29.78 -2.96
CA ARG A 491 -25.95 29.52 -1.74
C ARG A 491 -25.92 28.03 -1.46
N VAL A 492 -24.71 27.50 -1.18
CA VAL A 492 -24.47 26.12 -0.76
C VAL A 492 -24.02 26.16 0.68
N SER A 493 -24.87 25.74 1.61
CA SER A 493 -24.55 25.61 3.02
C SER A 493 -23.97 24.23 3.28
N LEU A 494 -22.85 24.16 4.00
CA LEU A 494 -22.11 22.93 4.30
C LEU A 494 -21.98 22.79 5.82
N SER A 495 -22.18 21.59 6.35
CA SER A 495 -21.78 21.25 7.72
C SER A 495 -21.08 19.89 7.73
N GLN A 496 -20.17 19.69 8.68
CA GLN A 496 -19.43 18.43 8.81
C GLN A 496 -19.71 17.73 10.12
N SER A 497 -19.74 16.42 10.07
CA SER A 497 -19.73 15.54 11.24
C SER A 497 -18.97 14.27 10.91
N ARG A 498 -18.51 13.52 11.92
CA ARG A 498 -17.91 12.20 11.69
C ARG A 498 -18.94 11.25 11.06
N PHE A 499 -18.56 10.58 9.98
CA PHE A 499 -19.34 9.47 9.44
C PHE A 499 -19.06 8.20 10.25
N SER A 500 -20.11 7.51 10.65
CA SER A 500 -20.05 6.22 11.35
C SER A 500 -21.33 5.44 11.08
N ILE A 501 -21.22 4.13 11.08
CA ILE A 501 -22.35 3.20 11.13
C ILE A 501 -22.78 2.89 12.58
N ASP A 502 -22.00 3.36 13.57
CA ASP A 502 -22.25 3.23 15.00
C ASP A 502 -22.23 4.63 15.65
N ASP A 503 -23.37 5.09 16.15
CA ASP A 503 -23.51 6.42 16.76
C ASP A 503 -22.73 6.60 18.07
N ALA A 504 -22.12 5.53 18.61
CA ALA A 504 -21.33 5.59 19.84
C ALA A 504 -19.94 6.21 19.66
N LEU A 505 -19.50 6.50 18.44
CA LEU A 505 -18.16 7.04 18.18
C LEU A 505 -18.07 8.53 18.52
N ALA A 506 -16.95 8.91 19.16
CA ALA A 506 -16.69 10.30 19.53
C ALA A 506 -16.72 11.24 18.31
N PRO A 507 -17.28 12.43 18.43
CA PRO A 507 -17.28 13.43 17.36
C PRO A 507 -15.85 13.89 17.08
N LEU A 508 -15.52 14.00 15.79
CA LEU A 508 -14.25 14.51 15.29
C LEU A 508 -14.52 15.54 14.20
N GLN A 509 -13.51 16.36 13.93
CA GLN A 509 -13.59 17.46 12.97
C GLN A 509 -12.36 17.46 12.07
N TRP A 510 -12.55 17.70 10.77
CA TRP A 510 -11.49 17.74 9.77
C TRP A 510 -11.39 19.12 9.13
N LYS A 511 -10.26 19.41 8.55
CA LYS A 511 -10.09 20.50 7.61
C LYS A 511 -10.25 19.92 6.21
N ILE A 512 -11.42 20.13 5.62
CA ILE A 512 -11.85 19.43 4.39
C ILE A 512 -11.67 20.35 3.18
N PRO A 513 -10.78 20.02 2.23
CA PRO A 513 -10.80 20.62 0.91
C PRO A 513 -12.07 20.19 0.17
N VAL A 514 -13.03 21.11 0.00
CA VAL A 514 -14.31 20.84 -0.66
C VAL A 514 -14.28 21.44 -2.05
N ARG A 515 -14.52 20.61 -3.06
CA ARG A 515 -14.70 21.03 -4.46
C ARG A 515 -16.18 20.92 -4.81
N LEU A 516 -16.74 22.03 -5.30
CA LEU A 516 -18.11 22.11 -5.75
C LEU A 516 -18.14 22.43 -7.23
N ALA A 517 -19.08 21.84 -7.97
CA ALA A 517 -19.34 22.15 -9.37
C ALA A 517 -20.82 22.38 -9.61
N ARG A 518 -21.15 23.35 -10.49
CA ARG A 518 -22.49 23.60 -11.03
C ARG A 518 -22.36 23.85 -12.54
N GLY A 519 -22.64 22.84 -13.33
CA GLY A 519 -22.32 22.89 -14.76
C GLY A 519 -20.83 23.17 -14.99
N PRO A 520 -20.45 24.24 -15.71
CA PRO A 520 -19.04 24.60 -15.94
C PRO A 520 -18.40 25.37 -14.76
N ASP A 521 -19.19 25.87 -13.83
CA ASP A 521 -18.71 26.70 -12.72
C ASP A 521 -18.15 25.81 -11.60
N GLU A 522 -16.95 26.15 -11.11
CA GLU A 522 -16.31 25.43 -10.00
C GLU A 522 -15.95 26.38 -8.87
N VAL A 523 -16.08 25.90 -7.63
CA VAL A 523 -15.64 26.57 -6.41
C VAL A 523 -14.88 25.59 -5.55
N VAL A 524 -13.70 25.99 -5.07
CA VAL A 524 -12.91 25.22 -4.08
C VAL A 524 -12.79 26.02 -2.80
N LEU A 525 -13.14 25.41 -1.68
CA LEU A 525 -13.00 26.02 -0.36
C LEU A 525 -12.39 25.05 0.62
N LEU A 526 -11.83 25.57 1.70
CA LEU A 526 -11.42 24.78 2.86
C LEU A 526 -12.51 24.91 3.94
N LEU A 527 -13.22 23.81 4.23
CA LEU A 527 -14.15 23.73 5.34
C LEU A 527 -13.37 23.33 6.59
N ASP A 528 -12.89 24.31 7.35
CA ASP A 528 -12.06 24.15 8.55
C ASP A 528 -12.80 24.42 9.87
N ALA A 529 -14.11 24.65 9.78
CA ALA A 529 -15.06 24.83 10.88
C ALA A 529 -16.21 23.80 10.79
N PRO A 530 -17.07 23.67 11.82
CA PRO A 530 -18.25 22.80 11.79
C PRO A 530 -19.18 23.11 10.61
N GLU A 531 -19.27 24.37 10.22
CA GLU A 531 -20.15 24.88 9.18
C GLU A 531 -19.39 25.84 8.27
N GLY A 532 -19.86 25.94 7.02
CA GLY A 532 -19.34 26.86 6.03
C GLY A 532 -20.34 27.07 4.89
N SER A 533 -20.03 27.97 3.96
CA SER A 533 -20.85 28.16 2.78
C SER A 533 -20.04 28.59 1.57
N ALA A 534 -20.56 28.25 0.40
CA ALA A 534 -20.07 28.72 -0.89
C ALA A 534 -21.23 29.36 -1.68
N HIS A 535 -20.89 30.10 -2.73
CA HIS A 535 -21.86 30.75 -3.58
C HIS A 535 -21.49 30.59 -5.05
N PHE A 536 -22.52 30.40 -5.89
CA PHE A 536 -22.42 30.59 -7.33
C PHE A 536 -23.25 31.78 -7.75
N ASP A 537 -22.83 32.51 -8.74
CA ASP A 537 -23.58 33.64 -9.27
C ASP A 537 -24.81 33.15 -10.02
N GLY A 538 -25.93 33.86 -9.81
CA GLY A 538 -27.24 33.50 -10.36
C GLY A 538 -27.87 32.28 -9.70
N CYS A 539 -29.16 32.12 -9.92
CA CYS A 539 -29.94 30.93 -9.57
C CYS A 539 -30.15 30.09 -10.84
N SER A 540 -30.00 28.78 -10.74
CA SER A 540 -30.12 27.85 -11.84
C SER A 540 -30.78 26.55 -11.39
N ASP A 541 -31.40 25.83 -12.32
CA ASP A 541 -31.88 24.46 -12.13
C ASP A 541 -30.80 23.38 -12.26
N GLU A 542 -29.58 23.80 -12.67
CA GLU A 542 -28.43 22.88 -12.68
C GLU A 542 -28.09 22.45 -11.25
N PRO A 543 -27.96 21.12 -11.01
CA PRO A 543 -27.63 20.62 -9.68
C PRO A 543 -26.21 21.00 -9.28
N VAL A 544 -26.02 21.25 -8.00
CA VAL A 544 -24.70 21.42 -7.41
C VAL A 544 -24.13 20.04 -7.05
N VAL A 545 -22.96 19.72 -7.55
CA VAL A 545 -22.18 18.55 -7.19
C VAL A 545 -21.14 18.94 -6.15
N VAL A 546 -21.14 18.28 -5.00
CA VAL A 546 -20.14 18.44 -3.95
C VAL A 546 -19.23 17.21 -3.97
N ASN A 547 -17.93 17.38 -3.73
CA ASN A 547 -16.88 16.41 -4.02
C ASN A 547 -16.77 16.12 -5.53
N ALA A 548 -16.86 17.18 -6.33
CA ALA A 548 -16.80 17.07 -7.79
C ALA A 548 -15.51 16.38 -8.24
N GLY A 549 -15.66 15.36 -9.11
CA GLY A 549 -14.58 14.46 -9.52
C GLY A 549 -14.24 13.35 -8.51
N GLY A 550 -14.91 13.27 -7.36
CA GLY A 550 -14.82 12.16 -6.41
C GLY A 550 -13.46 12.00 -5.69
N THR A 551 -12.64 13.05 -5.64
CA THR A 551 -11.26 12.97 -5.13
C THR A 551 -11.14 13.09 -3.60
N GLY A 552 -12.17 13.61 -2.92
CA GLY A 552 -12.17 13.78 -1.47
C GLY A 552 -12.47 12.48 -0.73
N TYR A 553 -11.80 12.27 0.40
CA TYR A 553 -12.02 11.11 1.28
C TYR A 553 -13.12 11.40 2.31
N TYR A 554 -14.31 11.73 1.85
CA TYR A 554 -15.49 12.02 2.68
C TYR A 554 -16.79 11.63 1.97
N ARG A 555 -17.88 11.47 2.73
CA ARG A 555 -19.22 11.26 2.18
C ARG A 555 -19.95 12.59 2.03
N VAL A 556 -20.91 12.64 1.13
CA VAL A 556 -21.77 13.81 0.91
C VAL A 556 -23.21 13.42 1.15
N ALA A 557 -23.88 14.15 2.05
CA ALA A 557 -25.30 13.98 2.38
C ALA A 557 -26.07 15.19 1.87
N TYR A 558 -26.75 15.03 0.75
CA TYR A 558 -27.60 16.09 0.18
C TYR A 558 -28.97 16.14 0.86
N ASP A 559 -29.56 17.35 0.95
CA ASP A 559 -30.97 17.48 1.25
C ASP A 559 -31.85 16.81 0.20
N ALA A 560 -33.13 16.56 0.53
CA ALA A 560 -34.02 15.79 -0.33
C ALA A 560 -34.24 16.45 -1.72
N GLU A 561 -34.27 17.78 -1.79
CA GLU A 561 -34.47 18.51 -3.05
C GLU A 561 -33.21 18.46 -3.93
N SER A 562 -32.04 18.68 -3.35
CA SER A 562 -30.76 18.59 -4.05
C SER A 562 -30.52 17.18 -4.57
N LEU A 563 -30.81 16.12 -3.77
CA LEU A 563 -30.69 14.72 -4.20
C LEU A 563 -31.67 14.42 -5.35
N ARG A 564 -32.90 14.92 -5.29
CA ARG A 564 -33.89 14.73 -6.34
C ARG A 564 -33.42 15.36 -7.68
N ARG A 565 -32.84 16.57 -7.63
CA ARG A 565 -32.27 17.23 -8.82
C ARG A 565 -31.11 16.48 -9.41
N LEU A 566 -30.19 16.00 -8.57
CA LEU A 566 -29.06 15.16 -8.98
C LEU A 566 -29.55 13.83 -9.61
N ALA A 567 -30.54 13.16 -9.00
CA ALA A 567 -31.12 11.93 -9.53
C ALA A 567 -31.78 12.16 -10.92
N ALA A 568 -32.49 13.28 -11.09
CA ALA A 568 -33.10 13.62 -12.38
C ALA A 568 -32.07 13.89 -13.49
N ARG A 569 -30.85 14.27 -13.15
CA ARG A 569 -29.74 14.53 -14.06
C ARG A 569 -28.64 13.45 -14.02
N PHE A 570 -28.89 12.32 -13.33
CA PHE A 570 -27.88 11.29 -13.04
C PHE A 570 -27.09 10.87 -14.28
N VAL A 571 -27.77 10.62 -15.40
CA VAL A 571 -27.13 10.18 -16.65
C VAL A 571 -26.17 11.25 -17.23
N ASN A 572 -26.43 12.53 -16.96
CA ASN A 572 -25.66 13.66 -17.49
C ASN A 572 -24.51 14.09 -16.55
N LEU A 573 -24.41 13.54 -15.33
CA LEU A 573 -23.30 13.80 -14.44
C LEU A 573 -22.02 13.21 -14.99
N ALA A 574 -20.86 13.78 -14.60
CA ALA A 574 -19.58 13.17 -14.93
C ALA A 574 -19.45 11.74 -14.34
N PRO A 575 -18.70 10.83 -14.97
CA PRO A 575 -18.59 9.44 -14.52
C PRO A 575 -18.22 9.29 -13.04
N ALA A 576 -17.22 10.06 -12.57
CA ALA A 576 -16.78 10.03 -11.17
C ALA A 576 -17.86 10.53 -10.20
N ASP A 577 -18.64 11.54 -10.60
CA ASP A 577 -19.70 12.10 -9.76
C ASP A 577 -20.87 11.13 -9.60
N ARG A 578 -21.23 10.37 -10.67
CA ARG A 578 -22.24 9.30 -10.59
C ARG A 578 -21.81 8.19 -9.65
N VAL A 579 -20.55 7.75 -9.77
CA VAL A 579 -19.97 6.71 -8.90
C VAL A 579 -20.01 7.17 -7.45
N THR A 580 -19.57 8.41 -7.19
CA THR A 580 -19.57 9.00 -5.84
C THR A 580 -20.99 9.14 -5.28
N LEU A 581 -21.93 9.68 -6.06
CA LEU A 581 -23.33 9.85 -5.65
C LEU A 581 -24.00 8.52 -5.32
N LEU A 582 -23.77 7.48 -6.14
CA LEU A 582 -24.32 6.14 -5.91
C LEU A 582 -23.76 5.53 -4.63
N SER A 583 -22.44 5.61 -4.44
CA SER A 583 -21.74 5.13 -3.26
C SER A 583 -22.17 5.83 -1.98
N ASP A 584 -22.18 7.18 -1.99
CA ASP A 584 -22.55 7.96 -0.82
C ASP A 584 -24.02 7.72 -0.41
N THR A 585 -24.93 7.65 -1.40
CA THR A 585 -26.35 7.35 -1.14
C THR A 585 -26.52 5.96 -0.51
N PHE A 586 -25.78 4.96 -0.98
CA PHE A 586 -25.81 3.61 -0.40
C PHE A 586 -25.25 3.61 1.04
N ALA A 587 -24.09 4.20 1.26
CA ALA A 587 -23.45 4.26 2.58
C ALA A 587 -24.31 5.01 3.61
N LEU A 588 -24.94 6.13 3.22
CA LEU A 588 -25.89 6.85 4.08
C LEU A 588 -27.13 6.01 4.42
N ALA A 589 -27.63 5.23 3.46
CA ALA A 589 -28.77 4.33 3.69
C ALA A 589 -28.39 3.16 4.62
N GLN A 590 -27.18 2.60 4.48
CA GLN A 590 -26.66 1.58 5.41
C GLN A 590 -26.52 2.12 6.84
N ALA A 591 -26.10 3.37 7.00
CA ALA A 591 -25.99 4.05 8.28
C ALA A 591 -27.32 4.56 8.84
N GLY A 592 -28.48 4.29 8.19
CA GLY A 592 -29.79 4.78 8.60
C GLY A 592 -30.01 6.29 8.46
N ARG A 593 -29.11 6.99 7.74
CA ARG A 593 -29.14 8.45 7.56
C ARG A 593 -29.86 8.90 6.28
N ALA A 594 -30.24 7.95 5.41
CA ALA A 594 -31.01 8.18 4.19
C ALA A 594 -31.96 7.01 3.93
N PRO A 595 -33.09 7.23 3.21
CA PRO A 595 -33.96 6.13 2.80
C PRO A 595 -33.26 5.24 1.76
N MET A 596 -33.32 3.91 1.92
CA MET A 596 -32.82 2.95 0.91
C MET A 596 -33.50 3.12 -0.46
N ALA A 597 -34.72 3.64 -0.50
CA ALA A 597 -35.43 3.98 -1.73
C ALA A 597 -34.66 4.95 -2.64
N SER A 598 -33.88 5.87 -2.05
CA SER A 598 -33.03 6.81 -2.81
C SER A 598 -31.97 6.07 -3.62
N TYR A 599 -31.35 5.05 -3.03
CA TYR A 599 -30.37 4.20 -3.74
C TYR A 599 -31.02 3.45 -4.90
N PHE A 600 -32.20 2.84 -4.71
CA PHE A 600 -32.91 2.15 -5.78
C PHE A 600 -33.38 3.11 -6.89
N THR A 601 -33.66 4.36 -6.58
CA THR A 601 -33.96 5.40 -7.59
C THR A 601 -32.75 5.65 -8.51
N LEU A 602 -31.54 5.73 -7.95
CA LEU A 602 -30.31 5.87 -8.75
C LEU A 602 -30.01 4.60 -9.56
N LEU A 603 -30.20 3.41 -8.97
CA LEU A 603 -30.02 2.14 -9.66
C LEU A 603 -30.86 2.04 -10.93
N ALA A 604 -32.10 2.51 -10.90
CA ALA A 604 -33.01 2.49 -12.06
C ALA A 604 -32.48 3.31 -13.26
N SER A 605 -31.57 4.26 -13.03
CA SER A 605 -31.01 5.12 -14.07
C SER A 605 -29.72 4.56 -14.68
N ILE A 606 -29.06 3.58 -14.06
CA ILE A 606 -27.74 3.06 -14.50
C ILE A 606 -27.80 2.48 -15.91
N GLY A 607 -28.88 1.76 -16.26
CA GLY A 607 -29.06 1.16 -17.58
C GLY A 607 -29.05 2.15 -18.74
N GLN A 608 -29.35 3.43 -18.48
CA GLN A 608 -29.38 4.50 -19.46
C GLN A 608 -28.01 5.15 -19.73
N VAL A 609 -27.01 4.89 -18.86
CA VAL A 609 -25.64 5.43 -19.03
C VAL A 609 -24.95 4.72 -20.20
N GLN A 610 -24.31 5.49 -21.10
CA GLN A 610 -23.69 4.95 -22.33
C GLN A 610 -22.19 5.30 -22.47
N ASP A 611 -21.57 5.86 -21.44
CA ASP A 611 -20.15 6.25 -21.45
C ASP A 611 -19.24 5.29 -20.69
N ALA A 612 -17.95 5.61 -20.62
CA ALA A 612 -16.91 4.81 -19.97
C ALA A 612 -17.12 4.54 -18.46
N GLY A 613 -18.01 5.29 -17.80
CA GLY A 613 -18.37 5.04 -16.39
C GLY A 613 -19.34 3.86 -16.18
N ARG A 614 -19.93 3.34 -17.27
CA ARG A 614 -20.93 2.26 -17.21
C ARG A 614 -20.41 1.00 -16.48
N PRO A 615 -19.21 0.45 -16.79
CA PRO A 615 -18.71 -0.75 -16.12
C PRO A 615 -18.59 -0.59 -14.59
N ALA A 616 -18.05 0.55 -14.14
CA ALA A 616 -17.90 0.84 -12.71
C ALA A 616 -19.26 0.91 -11.99
N LEU A 617 -20.26 1.55 -12.60
CA LEU A 617 -21.62 1.65 -12.03
C LEU A 617 -22.29 0.28 -11.89
N PHE A 618 -22.20 -0.59 -12.89
CA PHE A 618 -22.75 -1.94 -12.82
C PHE A 618 -22.03 -2.80 -11.78
N SER A 619 -20.72 -2.69 -11.68
CA SER A 619 -19.91 -3.37 -10.66
C SER A 619 -20.31 -2.93 -9.24
N MET A 620 -20.47 -1.63 -9.02
CA MET A 620 -20.91 -1.08 -7.72
C MET A 620 -22.35 -1.49 -7.40
N ALA A 621 -23.25 -1.42 -8.37
CA ALA A 621 -24.63 -1.85 -8.21
C ALA A 621 -24.71 -3.33 -7.80
N GLY A 622 -23.98 -4.20 -8.49
CA GLY A 622 -23.89 -5.62 -8.16
C GLY A 622 -23.35 -5.86 -6.75
N THR A 623 -22.30 -5.13 -6.34
CA THR A 623 -21.73 -5.21 -4.99
C THR A 623 -22.72 -4.76 -3.92
N GLY A 624 -23.40 -3.63 -4.11
CA GLY A 624 -24.41 -3.14 -3.16
C GLY A 624 -25.61 -4.08 -3.04
N LEU A 625 -26.10 -4.61 -4.17
CA LEU A 625 -27.19 -5.60 -4.17
C LEU A 625 -26.77 -6.93 -3.53
N ARG A 626 -25.53 -7.38 -3.70
CA ARG A 626 -24.97 -8.56 -3.01
C ARG A 626 -24.90 -8.34 -1.49
N TYR A 627 -24.49 -7.15 -1.05
CA TYR A 627 -24.53 -6.80 0.37
C TYR A 627 -25.96 -6.92 0.93
N LEU A 628 -26.95 -6.33 0.23
CA LEU A 628 -28.36 -6.40 0.64
C LEU A 628 -28.88 -7.84 0.61
N ASP A 629 -28.51 -8.66 -0.38
CA ASP A 629 -28.85 -10.09 -0.43
C ASP A 629 -28.37 -10.83 0.82
N SER A 630 -27.12 -10.54 1.25
CA SER A 630 -26.54 -11.15 2.44
C SER A 630 -27.17 -10.63 3.74
N ALA A 631 -27.38 -9.31 3.85
CA ALA A 631 -27.95 -8.68 5.03
C ALA A 631 -29.43 -9.06 5.29
N LEU A 632 -30.15 -9.37 4.21
CA LEU A 632 -31.56 -9.75 4.25
C LEU A 632 -31.78 -11.27 4.12
N ALA A 633 -30.72 -12.07 4.32
CA ALA A 633 -30.79 -13.52 4.19
C ALA A 633 -31.92 -14.14 5.02
N GLY A 634 -32.72 -15.02 4.41
CA GLY A 634 -33.86 -15.69 5.04
C GLY A 634 -35.14 -14.85 5.19
N THR A 635 -35.13 -13.60 4.73
CA THR A 635 -36.31 -12.73 4.74
C THR A 635 -37.03 -12.68 3.38
N ALA A 636 -38.31 -12.32 3.34
CA ALA A 636 -39.03 -12.08 2.08
C ALA A 636 -38.45 -10.92 1.25
N ALA A 637 -37.68 -10.02 1.87
CA ALA A 637 -37.01 -8.92 1.18
C ALA A 637 -35.82 -9.41 0.33
N GLN A 638 -35.16 -10.48 0.72
CA GLN A 638 -34.07 -11.08 -0.05
C GLN A 638 -34.49 -11.46 -1.48
N ALA A 639 -35.63 -12.11 -1.63
CA ALA A 639 -36.16 -12.48 -2.94
C ALA A 639 -36.41 -11.26 -3.85
N ARG A 640 -36.82 -10.12 -3.25
CA ARG A 640 -37.02 -8.84 -3.98
C ARG A 640 -35.69 -8.25 -4.43
N VAL A 641 -34.67 -8.28 -3.56
CA VAL A 641 -33.30 -7.80 -3.89
C VAL A 641 -32.73 -8.66 -5.05
N ARG A 642 -32.83 -9.98 -5.00
CA ARG A 642 -32.38 -10.87 -6.06
C ARG A 642 -33.14 -10.62 -7.39
N ALA A 643 -34.44 -10.41 -7.33
CA ALA A 643 -35.24 -10.06 -8.51
C ALA A 643 -34.79 -8.72 -9.12
N ALA A 644 -34.56 -7.67 -8.29
CA ALA A 644 -34.05 -6.39 -8.75
C ALA A 644 -32.64 -6.54 -9.35
N GLY A 645 -31.78 -7.35 -8.73
CA GLY A 645 -30.43 -7.64 -9.23
C GLY A 645 -30.45 -8.30 -10.61
N ARG A 646 -31.28 -9.33 -10.80
CA ARG A 646 -31.47 -9.97 -12.12
C ARG A 646 -32.00 -8.99 -13.14
N ALA A 647 -33.06 -8.23 -12.80
CA ALA A 647 -33.66 -7.25 -13.70
C ALA A 647 -32.65 -6.16 -14.18
N LEU A 648 -31.72 -5.76 -13.32
CA LEU A 648 -30.70 -4.78 -13.66
C LEU A 648 -29.55 -5.39 -14.46
N LEU A 649 -29.02 -6.56 -14.02
CA LEU A 649 -27.72 -7.08 -14.48
C LEU A 649 -27.87 -8.03 -15.69
N ALA A 650 -28.97 -8.78 -15.83
CA ALA A 650 -29.11 -9.74 -16.91
C ALA A 650 -29.13 -9.09 -18.31
N PRO A 651 -29.84 -7.97 -18.55
CA PRO A 651 -29.76 -7.28 -19.84
C PRO A 651 -28.36 -6.78 -20.18
N GLU A 652 -27.57 -6.42 -19.17
CA GLU A 652 -26.19 -6.01 -19.39
C GLU A 652 -25.28 -7.18 -19.75
N LEU A 653 -25.46 -8.34 -19.14
CA LEU A 653 -24.74 -9.56 -19.54
C LEU A 653 -25.12 -9.99 -20.98
N GLU A 654 -26.37 -9.85 -21.37
CA GLU A 654 -26.80 -10.09 -22.76
C GLU A 654 -26.09 -9.14 -23.73
N ARG A 655 -25.96 -7.85 -23.38
CA ARG A 655 -25.26 -6.84 -24.18
C ARG A 655 -23.78 -7.15 -24.38
N VAL A 656 -23.06 -7.49 -23.31
CA VAL A 656 -21.60 -7.78 -23.36
C VAL A 656 -21.31 -9.21 -23.84
N GLY A 657 -22.28 -10.12 -23.69
CA GLY A 657 -22.18 -11.53 -24.08
C GLY A 657 -21.27 -12.35 -23.17
N TRP A 658 -21.16 -13.65 -23.43
CA TRP A 658 -20.39 -14.62 -22.63
C TRP A 658 -18.92 -14.73 -23.03
N THR A 659 -18.58 -14.38 -24.26
CA THR A 659 -17.25 -14.56 -24.83
C THR A 659 -16.67 -13.21 -25.18
N PRO A 660 -15.41 -12.94 -24.80
CA PRO A 660 -14.70 -11.72 -25.20
C PRO A 660 -14.65 -11.60 -26.72
N ARG A 661 -14.83 -10.38 -27.23
CA ARG A 661 -14.72 -10.08 -28.66
C ARG A 661 -13.29 -9.63 -29.01
N PRO A 662 -12.80 -9.90 -30.22
CA PRO A 662 -11.52 -9.36 -30.64
C PRO A 662 -11.49 -7.82 -30.53
N GLY A 663 -10.47 -7.28 -29.84
CA GLY A 663 -10.31 -5.84 -29.62
C GLY A 663 -11.22 -5.24 -28.53
N GLU A 664 -11.90 -6.08 -27.74
CA GLU A 664 -12.70 -5.62 -26.62
C GLU A 664 -11.79 -5.05 -25.51
N ASP A 665 -12.23 -3.93 -24.91
CA ASP A 665 -11.51 -3.29 -23.83
C ASP A 665 -11.50 -4.12 -22.53
N ASP A 666 -10.50 -3.86 -21.67
CA ASP A 666 -10.29 -4.58 -20.43
C ASP A 666 -11.45 -4.38 -19.43
N GLU A 667 -12.11 -3.21 -19.44
CA GLU A 667 -13.25 -2.89 -18.57
C GLU A 667 -14.47 -3.73 -18.88
N THR A 668 -14.78 -3.90 -20.18
CA THR A 668 -15.88 -4.77 -20.63
C THR A 668 -15.61 -6.24 -20.27
N GLN A 669 -14.35 -6.69 -20.38
CA GLN A 669 -13.97 -8.05 -19.98
C GLN A 669 -14.13 -8.27 -18.47
N ALA A 670 -13.71 -7.33 -17.64
CA ALA A 670 -13.87 -7.38 -16.19
C ALA A 670 -15.36 -7.32 -15.78
N LEU A 671 -16.14 -6.44 -16.40
CA LEU A 671 -17.57 -6.34 -16.17
C LEU A 671 -18.28 -7.65 -16.45
N ARG A 672 -17.96 -8.35 -17.54
CA ARG A 672 -18.56 -9.65 -17.88
C ARG A 672 -18.39 -10.67 -16.75
N ALA A 673 -17.17 -10.79 -16.19
CA ALA A 673 -16.91 -11.69 -15.07
C ALA A 673 -17.78 -11.32 -13.85
N THR A 674 -17.79 -10.04 -13.50
CA THR A 674 -18.58 -9.50 -12.37
C THR A 674 -20.08 -9.76 -12.53
N LEU A 675 -20.62 -9.59 -13.75
CA LEU A 675 -22.03 -9.86 -14.03
C LEU A 675 -22.38 -11.34 -13.88
N ILE A 676 -21.53 -12.25 -14.37
CA ILE A 676 -21.72 -13.70 -14.22
C ILE A 676 -21.75 -14.08 -12.74
N GLU A 677 -20.80 -13.61 -11.94
CA GLU A 677 -20.72 -13.89 -10.50
C GLU A 677 -21.97 -13.40 -9.74
N HIS A 678 -22.38 -12.15 -9.98
CA HIS A 678 -23.53 -11.58 -9.28
C HIS A 678 -24.85 -12.23 -9.70
N LEU A 679 -25.06 -12.50 -11.00
CA LEU A 679 -26.26 -13.14 -11.47
C LEU A 679 -26.39 -14.59 -10.97
N ALA A 680 -25.30 -15.36 -10.96
CA ALA A 680 -25.27 -16.66 -10.34
C ALA A 680 -25.66 -16.62 -8.86
N ARG A 681 -25.12 -15.67 -8.10
CA ARG A 681 -25.46 -15.48 -6.68
C ARG A 681 -26.94 -15.07 -6.48
N PHE A 682 -27.53 -14.38 -7.44
CA PHE A 682 -28.96 -14.00 -7.40
C PHE A 682 -29.87 -15.09 -7.92
N ASP A 683 -29.41 -16.35 -8.04
CA ASP A 683 -30.14 -17.52 -8.53
C ASP A 683 -30.73 -17.29 -9.95
N ASP A 684 -29.94 -16.71 -10.86
CA ASP A 684 -30.32 -16.57 -12.26
C ASP A 684 -30.13 -17.90 -12.97
N ALA A 685 -31.24 -18.64 -13.14
CA ALA A 685 -31.22 -20.00 -13.70
C ALA A 685 -30.61 -20.07 -15.11
N PRO A 686 -30.90 -19.15 -16.05
CA PRO A 686 -30.23 -19.09 -17.35
C PRO A 686 -28.70 -18.96 -17.25
N VAL A 687 -28.22 -18.11 -16.38
CA VAL A 687 -26.78 -17.85 -16.19
C VAL A 687 -26.10 -19.08 -15.59
N ILE A 688 -26.66 -19.69 -14.55
CA ILE A 688 -26.12 -20.90 -13.92
C ILE A 688 -26.10 -22.05 -14.96
N ALA A 689 -27.17 -22.25 -15.72
CA ALA A 689 -27.21 -23.29 -16.74
C ALA A 689 -26.17 -23.08 -17.86
N GLN A 690 -25.92 -21.83 -18.26
CA GLN A 690 -24.88 -21.53 -19.25
C GLN A 690 -23.47 -21.72 -18.68
N ALA A 691 -23.22 -21.29 -17.44
CA ALA A 691 -21.95 -21.50 -16.74
C ALA A 691 -21.64 -23.00 -16.63
N THR A 692 -22.63 -23.83 -16.25
CA THR A 692 -22.48 -25.29 -16.17
C THR A 692 -22.11 -25.89 -17.53
N ARG A 693 -22.82 -25.51 -18.62
CA ARG A 693 -22.45 -25.99 -19.97
C ARG A 693 -21.04 -25.64 -20.38
N LEU A 694 -20.57 -24.42 -20.06
CA LEU A 694 -19.20 -23.99 -20.36
C LEU A 694 -18.18 -24.75 -19.52
N PHE A 695 -18.47 -24.99 -18.26
CA PHE A 695 -17.63 -25.76 -17.35
C PHE A 695 -17.48 -27.21 -17.80
N ASP A 696 -18.57 -27.88 -18.16
CA ASP A 696 -18.60 -29.28 -18.65
C ASP A 696 -17.85 -29.43 -19.99
N ALA A 697 -17.80 -28.36 -20.78
CA ALA A 697 -17.08 -28.34 -22.05
C ALA A 697 -15.60 -27.95 -21.93
N ALA A 698 -15.11 -27.55 -20.73
CA ALA A 698 -13.82 -26.91 -20.54
C ALA A 698 -12.59 -27.78 -20.90
N ASP A 699 -12.75 -29.12 -20.86
CA ASP A 699 -11.70 -30.06 -21.30
C ASP A 699 -11.49 -30.04 -22.83
N ARG A 700 -12.50 -29.68 -23.60
CA ARG A 700 -12.46 -29.59 -25.06
C ARG A 700 -12.28 -28.17 -25.57
N THR A 701 -12.86 -27.20 -24.87
CA THR A 701 -12.83 -25.78 -25.20
C THR A 701 -12.45 -24.99 -23.93
N PRO A 702 -11.19 -24.61 -23.77
CA PRO A 702 -10.74 -23.90 -22.57
C PRO A 702 -11.54 -22.63 -22.32
N LEU A 703 -11.90 -22.38 -21.06
CA LEU A 703 -12.57 -21.17 -20.65
C LEU A 703 -11.68 -19.95 -20.89
N PRO A 704 -12.24 -18.83 -21.41
CA PRO A 704 -11.49 -17.57 -21.51
C PRO A 704 -10.90 -17.17 -20.14
N ALA A 705 -9.67 -16.67 -20.14
CA ALA A 705 -8.98 -16.30 -18.90
C ALA A 705 -9.79 -15.29 -18.07
N SER A 706 -10.43 -14.30 -18.73
CA SER A 706 -11.22 -13.24 -18.10
C SER A 706 -12.50 -13.73 -17.40
N THR A 707 -13.08 -14.87 -17.79
CA THR A 707 -14.34 -15.38 -17.21
C THR A 707 -14.17 -16.71 -16.48
N ARG A 708 -12.99 -17.32 -16.52
CA ARG A 708 -12.76 -18.67 -15.95
C ARG A 708 -13.15 -18.75 -14.47
N ALA A 709 -12.70 -17.82 -13.66
CA ALA A 709 -12.99 -17.79 -12.24
C ALA A 709 -14.50 -17.63 -11.98
N ALA A 710 -15.14 -16.70 -12.67
CA ALA A 710 -16.58 -16.44 -12.57
C ALA A 710 -17.43 -17.65 -12.96
N VAL A 711 -17.06 -18.37 -14.04
CA VAL A 711 -17.75 -19.59 -14.46
C VAL A 711 -17.60 -20.70 -13.43
N ILE A 712 -16.37 -20.92 -12.91
CA ILE A 712 -16.15 -21.94 -11.86
C ILE A 712 -16.96 -21.61 -10.60
N GLN A 713 -16.97 -20.35 -10.17
CA GLN A 713 -17.71 -19.91 -8.99
C GLN A 713 -19.23 -20.00 -9.17
N ALA A 714 -19.74 -19.79 -10.39
CA ALA A 714 -21.17 -19.91 -10.70
C ALA A 714 -21.69 -21.37 -10.70
N VAL A 715 -20.78 -22.34 -10.83
CA VAL A 715 -21.10 -23.79 -10.81
C VAL A 715 -20.88 -24.41 -9.42
N ALA A 716 -19.99 -23.81 -8.60
CA ALA A 716 -19.70 -24.29 -7.23
C ALA A 716 -20.82 -23.97 -6.25
#